data_a29be26b275484457d3988aeba8d6484
#
_entry.id   a29be26b275484457d3988aeba8d6484
#
_cell.length_a   1.000
_cell.length_b   1.000
_cell.length_c   1.000
_cell.angle_alpha   90.00
_cell.angle_beta   90.00
_cell.angle_gamma   90.00
#
_symmetry.space_group_name_H-M   'P 1'
#
loop_
_entity.id
_entity.type
_entity.pdbx_description
1 polymer ?
#
loop_
_entity_poly.entity_id
_entity_poly.type
_entity_poly.pdbx_seq_one_letter_code
_entity_poly.pdbx_strand_id
1 'polypeptide(L)'
;MRTVVAIILSVFVSLTAMPVAAQRVDAKPSFKIEYQKFTLPNGLDVVFHIDRSDPVVAVNLTAHVGSAREKAGRTGFAHMFEHLLFLESENLGKGGLDKLSARIGGSGANGSTSRDRTNYLQTVPNDALEKMLWAEADKLGWFINTVTVPVLEKEKQVVKNEKRQGVDNVPYGHTQYVIDKALYPADHPYNWQVIGSLEDLQAATLDDVKEFFRRWYVPNNVTLTVAGDFDPVQAKKWVEKYFGEIKRGEDIAPLEKRPGVVKETVKFFHEDNFARLPELTMAWPSVEQYHPDSYALNVLTTYLTRGKRAPFYQVIVEDKKLAPEVTMFSFESELAGQTQLEVRAFADKKLDDVAAAISEAFAKFEKDGISEQDLARIKAGQETQFYNSLSSVLGKSAQLAQGNIFANDPGFAAKEIDAILSVTAADVKRVYEKYIKGKNFVATSFVPKGKAELALSGSKRAEVVEEPIVQGAENEVDPNVEAEYEKTPSTFDRSVEPPYGAEPQVKIPSVWEQKLRNGMRVFGIRNSEVPLVQYEIVIDGGLLMEDINKVGVANLMARLMTQGTAKRTPAELEEAIQQLGASINVSAGTEDVRITVNTLARNHEATLALVEEILLEPRWDAKEFELVKQGTVAQIRQIQANPNAIATLRFNELIYGKESIRSRLPLGTVESVNAITLDDLKAFYAKNLSPSVARMHLVGDIDQGRAVKSLAGLNEKWKAKSVTVPTVKTPAPPTESKVYFYDVPGAVQSVFRFGYPALAATDQDYYPAIVMNYILGGGGFASQLTQELREGKGYTYGINSNFSGTKVPGPFTIASGVRANVTLEAAQLVKSIVENYPKNFSANDLATTKSFLIKSNARAFETSGAKLNMLENISKYGLRADYVKQREQIVRGMTVERIRELSGKYLNAGRMYWLVVGDAKTQLPRLKELGFGDPVRLN
;
A
#
# COMPACT_ATOMS: atom_id res chain seq x y z
N MET A 1 -73.73 -60.42 -14.39
CA MET A 1 -73.18 -60.03 -15.75
C MET A 1 -72.39 -58.78 -15.62
N ARG A 2 -71.11 -58.87 -16.04
CA ARG A 2 -70.13 -57.84 -16.36
C ARG A 2 -69.72 -56.90 -15.25
N THR A 3 -68.62 -57.27 -14.72
CA THR A 3 -67.51 -56.55 -13.99
C THR A 3 -66.99 -55.34 -14.74
N VAL A 4 -66.83 -54.23 -14.05
CA VAL A 4 -65.93 -53.19 -14.50
C VAL A 4 -64.93 -52.87 -13.37
N VAL A 5 -63.68 -53.18 -13.61
CA VAL A 5 -62.51 -52.91 -12.75
C VAL A 5 -62.06 -51.45 -13.04
N ALA A 6 -62.03 -50.61 -12.02
CA ALA A 6 -61.42 -49.29 -12.10
C ALA A 6 -59.91 -49.38 -11.66
N ILE A 7 -59.00 -49.11 -12.59
CA ILE A 7 -57.56 -48.98 -12.31
C ILE A 7 -57.30 -47.53 -11.91
N ILE A 8 -56.83 -47.30 -10.66
CA ILE A 8 -56.29 -45.99 -10.18
C ILE A 8 -54.85 -45.99 -10.55
N LEU A 9 -54.46 -45.08 -11.46
CA LEU A 9 -53.05 -44.78 -11.85
C LEU A 9 -52.55 -43.73 -10.90
N SER A 10 -51.72 -44.13 -9.94
CA SER A 10 -50.90 -43.17 -9.10
C SER A 10 -49.74 -42.69 -9.89
N VAL A 11 -49.74 -41.41 -10.29
CA VAL A 11 -48.58 -40.73 -10.90
C VAL A 11 -47.65 -40.30 -9.80
N PHE A 12 -46.55 -41.01 -9.59
CA PHE A 12 -45.40 -40.54 -8.82
C PHE A 12 -44.64 -39.51 -9.67
N VAL A 13 -44.73 -38.23 -9.33
CA VAL A 13 -43.85 -37.21 -9.85
C VAL A 13 -42.53 -37.29 -9.09
N SER A 14 -41.56 -37.97 -9.67
CA SER A 14 -40.17 -37.93 -9.20
C SER A 14 -39.57 -36.60 -9.60
N LEU A 15 -39.41 -35.67 -8.65
CA LEU A 15 -38.56 -34.53 -8.82
C LEU A 15 -37.11 -35.04 -8.84
N THR A 16 -36.58 -35.29 -10.02
CA THR A 16 -35.14 -35.42 -10.23
C THR A 16 -34.53 -34.02 -10.13
N ALA A 17 -33.85 -33.76 -9.03
CA ALA A 17 -32.91 -32.61 -8.94
C ALA A 17 -31.87 -32.82 -10.04
N MET A 18 -31.96 -32.03 -11.10
CA MET A 18 -30.87 -31.95 -12.07
C MET A 18 -29.67 -31.31 -11.35
N PRO A 19 -28.49 -31.96 -11.34
CA PRO A 19 -27.29 -31.28 -10.92
C PRO A 19 -27.07 -30.15 -11.94
N VAL A 20 -26.97 -28.93 -11.43
CA VAL A 20 -26.44 -27.83 -12.23
C VAL A 20 -25.01 -28.24 -12.59
N ALA A 21 -24.85 -28.74 -13.80
CA ALA A 21 -23.55 -29.01 -14.36
C ALA A 21 -22.82 -27.65 -14.40
N ALA A 22 -21.85 -27.48 -13.52
CA ALA A 22 -20.88 -26.42 -13.68
C ALA A 22 -20.28 -26.59 -15.07
N GLN A 23 -20.62 -25.71 -16.00
CA GLN A 23 -19.94 -25.64 -17.27
C GLN A 23 -18.47 -25.39 -16.97
N ARG A 24 -17.64 -26.42 -17.10
CA ARG A 24 -16.21 -26.24 -17.25
C ARG A 24 -16.00 -25.37 -18.48
N VAL A 25 -15.74 -24.10 -18.25
CA VAL A 25 -15.19 -23.25 -19.29
C VAL A 25 -13.69 -23.51 -19.26
N ASP A 26 -13.26 -24.51 -20.00
CA ASP A 26 -11.85 -24.74 -20.33
C ASP A 26 -11.38 -23.71 -21.38
N ALA A 27 -11.56 -22.44 -21.08
CA ALA A 27 -10.87 -21.37 -21.79
C ALA A 27 -9.61 -21.07 -21.01
N LYS A 28 -8.46 -21.54 -21.52
CA LYS A 28 -7.16 -21.05 -21.07
C LYS A 28 -7.19 -19.54 -21.05
N PRO A 29 -6.60 -18.88 -20.04
CA PRO A 29 -6.48 -17.43 -20.05
C PRO A 29 -5.82 -16.99 -21.35
N SER A 30 -6.55 -16.27 -22.19
CA SER A 30 -6.04 -15.80 -23.48
C SER A 30 -5.21 -14.54 -23.35
N PHE A 31 -5.08 -14.02 -22.12
CA PHE A 31 -4.38 -12.76 -21.86
C PHE A 31 -2.88 -12.96 -21.94
N LYS A 32 -2.23 -12.22 -22.83
CA LYS A 32 -0.79 -12.22 -23.02
C LYS A 32 -0.32 -10.78 -23.13
N ILE A 33 0.75 -10.43 -22.43
CA ILE A 33 1.42 -9.16 -22.63
C ILE A 33 2.27 -9.28 -23.89
N GLU A 34 1.87 -8.61 -24.96
CA GLU A 34 2.67 -8.55 -26.19
C GLU A 34 3.89 -7.65 -25.94
N TYR A 35 5.08 -8.09 -26.35
CA TYR A 35 6.31 -7.36 -26.15
C TYR A 35 7.29 -7.54 -27.30
N GLN A 36 8.24 -6.61 -27.38
CA GLN A 36 9.41 -6.68 -28.26
C GLN A 36 10.66 -6.64 -27.36
N LYS A 37 11.56 -7.62 -27.49
CA LYS A 37 12.83 -7.64 -26.76
C LYS A 37 13.99 -7.47 -27.73
N PHE A 38 14.99 -6.67 -27.36
CA PHE A 38 16.29 -6.59 -28.02
C PHE A 38 17.37 -6.26 -26.97
N THR A 39 18.62 -6.57 -27.32
CA THR A 39 19.78 -6.29 -26.43
C THR A 39 20.72 -5.34 -27.15
N LEU A 40 21.19 -4.29 -26.47
CA LEU A 40 22.21 -3.39 -27.02
C LEU A 40 23.59 -4.06 -27.03
N PRO A 41 24.55 -3.56 -27.85
CA PRO A 41 25.91 -4.10 -27.89
C PRO A 41 26.65 -4.11 -26.54
N ASN A 42 26.30 -3.19 -25.63
CA ASN A 42 26.84 -3.13 -24.27
C ASN A 42 26.18 -4.10 -23.27
N GLY A 43 25.23 -4.89 -23.74
CA GLY A 43 24.55 -5.91 -22.95
C GLY A 43 23.28 -5.46 -22.25
N LEU A 44 22.80 -4.23 -22.42
CA LEU A 44 21.53 -3.76 -21.86
C LEU A 44 20.36 -4.48 -22.55
N ASP A 45 19.57 -5.20 -21.78
CA ASP A 45 18.30 -5.77 -22.23
C ASP A 45 17.21 -4.70 -22.25
N VAL A 46 16.48 -4.62 -23.36
CA VAL A 46 15.39 -3.67 -23.55
C VAL A 46 14.10 -4.41 -23.92
N VAL A 47 13.02 -4.11 -23.19
CA VAL A 47 11.70 -4.72 -23.42
C VAL A 47 10.67 -3.61 -23.63
N PHE A 48 9.99 -3.63 -24.77
CA PHE A 48 8.93 -2.70 -25.13
C PHE A 48 7.57 -3.39 -25.12
N HIS A 49 6.59 -2.73 -24.52
CA HIS A 49 5.15 -3.05 -24.61
C HIS A 49 4.37 -1.84 -25.07
N ILE A 50 3.68 -1.96 -26.21
CA ILE A 50 2.91 -0.86 -26.79
C ILE A 50 1.46 -0.94 -26.31
N ASP A 51 1.03 0.09 -25.60
CA ASP A 51 -0.35 0.26 -25.11
C ASP A 51 -0.81 1.70 -25.35
N ARG A 52 -1.81 1.88 -26.23
CA ARG A 52 -2.31 3.20 -26.66
C ARG A 52 -3.62 3.61 -26.00
N SER A 53 -3.99 2.96 -24.90
CA SER A 53 -5.23 3.23 -24.17
C SER A 53 -5.24 4.62 -23.56
N ASP A 54 -4.13 5.00 -22.94
CA ASP A 54 -3.93 6.31 -22.30
C ASP A 54 -2.61 6.95 -22.79
N PRO A 55 -2.49 8.30 -22.81
CA PRO A 55 -1.32 9.01 -23.34
C PRO A 55 -0.15 9.01 -22.31
N VAL A 56 0.23 7.86 -21.82
CA VAL A 56 1.25 7.67 -20.78
C VAL A 56 2.25 6.58 -21.15
N VAL A 57 3.43 6.65 -20.55
CA VAL A 57 4.47 5.63 -20.67
C VAL A 57 5.08 5.35 -19.31
N ALA A 58 5.13 4.07 -18.92
CA ALA A 58 5.92 3.61 -17.80
C ALA A 58 7.35 3.31 -18.26
N VAL A 59 8.32 3.85 -17.57
CA VAL A 59 9.75 3.55 -17.72
C VAL A 59 10.22 2.86 -16.45
N ASN A 60 10.79 1.68 -16.58
CA ASN A 60 11.24 0.85 -15.49
C ASN A 60 12.66 0.37 -15.78
N LEU A 61 13.62 0.89 -15.03
CA LEU A 61 15.02 0.50 -15.04
C LEU A 61 15.25 -0.46 -13.87
N THR A 62 15.47 -1.74 -14.14
CA THR A 62 15.67 -2.76 -13.10
C THR A 62 17.07 -3.33 -13.16
N ALA A 63 17.85 -3.11 -12.10
CA ALA A 63 19.15 -3.71 -11.91
C ALA A 63 19.04 -5.06 -11.17
N HIS A 64 19.70 -6.11 -11.67
CA HIS A 64 19.77 -7.42 -11.03
C HIS A 64 20.77 -7.40 -9.87
N VAL A 65 20.53 -6.49 -8.93
CA VAL A 65 21.33 -6.29 -7.72
C VAL A 65 20.43 -5.87 -6.57
N GLY A 66 20.49 -6.64 -5.49
CA GLY A 66 19.83 -6.37 -4.22
C GLY A 66 20.79 -6.69 -3.08
N SER A 67 20.27 -6.82 -1.87
CA SER A 67 21.10 -7.09 -0.68
C SER A 67 21.88 -8.42 -0.78
N ALA A 68 21.46 -9.36 -1.63
CA ALA A 68 22.18 -10.62 -1.86
C ALA A 68 23.58 -10.43 -2.50
N ARG A 69 23.85 -9.29 -3.11
CA ARG A 69 25.15 -8.97 -3.70
C ARG A 69 26.08 -8.20 -2.76
N GLU A 70 25.63 -7.93 -1.56
CA GLU A 70 26.39 -7.31 -0.48
C GLU A 70 27.32 -8.32 0.21
N LYS A 71 28.16 -7.84 1.10
CA LYS A 71 29.09 -8.66 1.92
C LYS A 71 28.70 -8.51 3.39
N ALA A 72 28.87 -9.55 4.20
CA ALA A 72 28.73 -9.45 5.65
C ALA A 72 29.63 -8.33 6.21
N GLY A 73 29.09 -7.47 7.07
CA GLY A 73 29.76 -6.28 7.57
C GLY A 73 29.73 -5.06 6.61
N ARG A 74 29.00 -5.19 5.50
CA ARG A 74 28.78 -4.15 4.50
C ARG A 74 27.36 -4.27 3.93
N THR A 75 26.34 -4.22 4.82
CA THR A 75 24.94 -4.41 4.47
C THR A 75 24.17 -3.09 4.33
N GLY A 76 23.09 -3.08 3.54
CA GLY A 76 22.29 -1.90 3.24
C GLY A 76 22.73 -1.07 2.04
N PHE A 77 23.76 -1.52 1.29
CA PHE A 77 24.31 -0.78 0.14
C PHE A 77 23.33 -0.73 -1.03
N ALA A 78 22.71 -1.84 -1.39
CA ALA A 78 21.75 -1.88 -2.49
C ALA A 78 20.58 -0.92 -2.23
N HIS A 79 20.06 -0.89 -1.01
CA HIS A 79 19.01 0.03 -0.59
C HIS A 79 19.50 1.49 -0.56
N MET A 80 20.70 1.74 -0.08
CA MET A 80 21.29 3.09 -0.12
C MET A 80 21.44 3.60 -1.55
N PHE A 81 21.75 2.71 -2.54
CA PHE A 81 21.77 3.09 -3.96
C PHE A 81 20.39 3.37 -4.52
N GLU A 82 19.32 2.73 -4.02
CA GLU A 82 17.96 3.15 -4.36
C GLU A 82 17.77 4.64 -4.06
N HIS A 83 18.22 5.12 -2.91
CA HIS A 83 18.15 6.54 -2.53
C HIS A 83 19.08 7.42 -3.35
N LEU A 84 20.35 7.07 -3.40
CA LEU A 84 21.39 7.90 -4.03
C LEU A 84 21.09 8.22 -5.49
N LEU A 85 20.58 7.26 -6.27
CA LEU A 85 20.28 7.43 -7.69
C LEU A 85 19.11 8.38 -8.00
N PHE A 86 18.41 8.89 -6.98
CA PHE A 86 17.42 9.96 -7.15
C PHE A 86 18.00 11.37 -6.95
N LEU A 87 19.20 11.49 -6.36
CA LEU A 87 19.69 12.78 -5.88
C LEU A 87 20.28 13.65 -6.98
N GLU A 88 21.30 13.15 -7.70
CA GLU A 88 22.09 13.97 -8.62
C GLU A 88 22.67 13.14 -9.77
N SER A 89 22.95 13.78 -10.90
CA SER A 89 23.85 13.26 -11.93
C SER A 89 24.69 14.40 -12.51
N GLU A 90 25.77 14.05 -13.23
CA GLU A 90 26.67 15.03 -13.83
C GLU A 90 25.99 16.01 -14.80
N ASN A 91 24.82 15.61 -15.36
CA ASN A 91 24.10 16.37 -16.39
C ASN A 91 22.79 16.97 -15.88
N LEU A 92 22.11 16.31 -14.93
CA LEU A 92 20.86 16.83 -14.35
C LEU A 92 21.12 17.75 -13.15
N GLY A 93 22.30 17.67 -12.53
CA GLY A 93 22.64 18.44 -11.35
C GLY A 93 21.88 18.02 -10.08
N LYS A 94 22.07 18.78 -9.01
CA LYS A 94 21.55 18.46 -7.68
C LYS A 94 20.02 18.40 -7.62
N GLY A 95 19.48 17.27 -7.15
CA GLY A 95 18.05 16.97 -7.13
C GLY A 95 17.43 16.93 -8.53
N GLY A 96 18.25 16.66 -9.56
CA GLY A 96 17.86 16.84 -10.96
C GLY A 96 16.76 15.91 -11.41
N LEU A 97 16.80 14.65 -10.98
CA LEU A 97 15.77 13.68 -11.36
C LEU A 97 14.41 14.00 -10.71
N ASP A 98 14.40 14.34 -9.43
CA ASP A 98 13.17 14.70 -8.71
C ASP A 98 12.55 15.98 -9.28
N LYS A 99 13.37 16.98 -9.56
CA LYS A 99 12.95 18.23 -10.23
C LYS A 99 12.44 17.97 -11.63
N LEU A 100 13.07 17.06 -12.38
CA LEU A 100 12.60 16.65 -13.70
C LEU A 100 11.24 15.97 -13.60
N SER A 101 11.10 14.97 -12.73
CA SER A 101 9.84 14.26 -12.50
C SER A 101 8.68 15.22 -12.20
N ALA A 102 8.94 16.21 -11.33
CA ALA A 102 7.96 17.25 -11.01
C ALA A 102 7.59 18.12 -12.23
N ARG A 103 8.56 18.46 -13.09
CA ARG A 103 8.31 19.32 -14.28
C ARG A 103 7.58 18.59 -15.39
N ILE A 104 7.86 17.29 -15.58
CA ILE A 104 7.26 16.51 -16.69
C ILE A 104 5.90 15.90 -16.36
N GLY A 105 5.37 16.07 -15.14
CA GLY A 105 4.08 15.49 -14.75
C GLY A 105 4.14 13.99 -14.45
N GLY A 106 5.29 13.47 -14.08
CA GLY A 106 5.50 12.08 -13.70
C GLY A 106 4.71 11.66 -12.45
N SER A 107 4.60 10.36 -12.20
CA SER A 107 3.92 9.80 -11.01
C SER A 107 4.65 10.06 -9.68
N GLY A 108 5.78 10.74 -9.71
CA GLY A 108 6.82 10.76 -8.70
C GLY A 108 7.82 9.64 -8.99
N ALA A 109 9.10 9.98 -8.97
CA ALA A 109 10.15 8.99 -9.07
C ALA A 109 10.05 8.05 -7.86
N ASN A 110 10.11 6.75 -8.10
CA ASN A 110 10.05 5.75 -7.05
C ASN A 110 11.00 4.59 -7.35
N GLY A 111 11.46 3.92 -6.30
CA GLY A 111 12.29 2.75 -6.38
C GLY A 111 11.84 1.71 -5.37
N SER A 112 12.38 0.52 -5.51
CA SER A 112 12.30 -0.48 -4.45
C SER A 112 13.48 -1.43 -4.54
N THR A 113 13.99 -1.83 -3.38
CA THR A 113 15.06 -2.82 -3.26
C THR A 113 14.53 -4.08 -2.62
N SER A 114 14.88 -5.23 -3.20
CA SER A 114 14.65 -6.54 -2.62
C SER A 114 16.01 -7.20 -2.33
N ARG A 115 15.97 -8.47 -1.94
CA ARG A 115 17.18 -9.28 -1.81
C ARG A 115 17.94 -9.42 -3.13
N ASP A 116 17.24 -9.40 -4.27
CA ASP A 116 17.81 -9.83 -5.56
C ASP A 116 17.79 -8.74 -6.64
N ARG A 117 17.02 -7.68 -6.47
CA ARG A 117 16.91 -6.59 -7.46
C ARG A 117 16.69 -5.23 -6.82
N THR A 118 17.12 -4.18 -7.53
CA THR A 118 16.75 -2.77 -7.28
C THR A 118 16.15 -2.20 -8.55
N ASN A 119 14.96 -1.61 -8.46
CA ASN A 119 14.32 -0.99 -9.61
C ASN A 119 14.06 0.52 -9.38
N TYR A 120 13.99 1.23 -10.51
CA TYR A 120 13.65 2.65 -10.60
C TYR A 120 12.51 2.75 -11.60
N LEU A 121 11.39 3.27 -11.17
CA LEU A 121 10.17 3.22 -11.96
C LEU A 121 9.38 4.51 -11.89
N GLN A 122 8.80 4.89 -13.03
CA GLN A 122 7.97 6.07 -13.14
C GLN A 122 7.00 5.94 -14.32
N THR A 123 5.77 6.45 -14.15
CA THR A 123 4.85 6.67 -15.25
C THR A 123 4.86 8.15 -15.61
N VAL A 124 5.11 8.47 -16.86
CA VAL A 124 5.21 9.85 -17.39
C VAL A 124 4.22 10.06 -18.53
N PRO A 125 3.81 11.31 -18.82
CA PRO A 125 3.14 11.63 -20.06
C PRO A 125 3.99 11.19 -21.27
N ASN A 126 3.35 10.74 -22.34
CA ASN A 126 4.06 10.20 -23.52
C ASN A 126 4.97 11.20 -24.22
N ASP A 127 4.68 12.50 -24.14
CA ASP A 127 5.54 13.58 -24.67
C ASP A 127 6.87 13.75 -23.91
N ALA A 128 6.98 13.15 -22.73
CA ALA A 128 8.19 13.24 -21.89
C ALA A 128 9.08 12.00 -21.99
N LEU A 129 8.77 11.00 -22.83
CA LEU A 129 9.51 9.74 -22.89
C LEU A 129 10.99 9.94 -23.21
N GLU A 130 11.35 10.79 -24.19
CA GLU A 130 12.77 11.05 -24.52
C GLU A 130 13.52 11.62 -23.32
N LYS A 131 12.92 12.60 -22.62
CA LYS A 131 13.50 13.19 -21.40
C LYS A 131 13.74 12.13 -20.33
N MET A 132 12.80 11.21 -20.16
CA MET A 132 12.88 10.16 -19.15
C MET A 132 13.99 9.16 -19.49
N LEU A 133 14.09 8.72 -20.74
CA LEU A 133 15.18 7.84 -21.19
C LEU A 133 16.56 8.47 -21.04
N TRP A 134 16.66 9.77 -21.33
CA TRP A 134 17.91 10.54 -21.10
C TRP A 134 18.29 10.56 -19.61
N ALA A 135 17.33 10.84 -18.72
CA ALA A 135 17.56 10.90 -17.30
C ALA A 135 17.86 9.52 -16.67
N GLU A 136 17.17 8.47 -17.12
CA GLU A 136 17.44 7.11 -16.64
C GLU A 136 18.81 6.59 -17.10
N ALA A 137 19.25 6.97 -18.29
CA ALA A 137 20.60 6.64 -18.74
C ALA A 137 21.70 7.29 -17.89
N ASP A 138 21.46 8.50 -17.39
CA ASP A 138 22.39 9.20 -16.51
C ASP A 138 22.63 8.46 -15.20
N LYS A 139 21.63 7.75 -14.67
CA LYS A 139 21.80 6.91 -13.46
C LYS A 139 22.87 5.84 -13.63
N LEU A 140 23.03 5.30 -14.82
CA LEU A 140 24.02 4.24 -15.08
C LEU A 140 25.39 4.79 -15.52
N GLY A 141 25.40 5.87 -16.30
CA GLY A 141 26.61 6.32 -16.96
C GLY A 141 27.27 7.57 -16.35
N TRP A 142 26.50 8.45 -15.70
CA TRP A 142 26.96 9.79 -15.29
C TRP A 142 26.55 10.16 -13.87
N PHE A 143 26.48 9.18 -12.96
CA PHE A 143 26.02 9.38 -11.61
C PHE A 143 27.13 9.33 -10.57
N ILE A 144 27.96 8.29 -10.57
CA ILE A 144 28.78 7.90 -9.40
C ILE A 144 29.81 8.95 -8.97
N ASN A 145 30.24 9.80 -9.90
CA ASN A 145 31.20 10.86 -9.61
C ASN A 145 30.59 12.01 -8.79
N THR A 146 29.26 12.17 -8.81
CA THR A 146 28.56 13.21 -8.04
C THR A 146 28.42 12.88 -6.55
N VAL A 147 28.64 11.62 -6.16
CA VAL A 147 28.53 11.21 -4.75
C VAL A 147 29.76 11.66 -3.98
N THR A 148 29.55 12.59 -3.04
CA THR A 148 30.56 13.09 -2.11
C THR A 148 30.43 12.49 -0.73
N VAL A 149 31.45 12.64 0.14
CA VAL A 149 31.35 12.25 1.56
C VAL A 149 30.16 12.93 2.25
N PRO A 150 29.93 14.26 2.12
CA PRO A 150 28.74 14.91 2.68
C PRO A 150 27.42 14.33 2.22
N VAL A 151 27.26 14.08 0.92
CA VAL A 151 26.04 13.46 0.35
C VAL A 151 25.82 12.07 0.93
N LEU A 152 26.88 11.26 1.00
CA LEU A 152 26.81 9.91 1.59
C LEU A 152 26.42 9.95 3.07
N GLU A 153 27.07 10.81 3.89
CA GLU A 153 26.78 10.91 5.32
C GLU A 153 25.33 11.37 5.57
N LYS A 154 24.82 12.31 4.78
CA LYS A 154 23.43 12.73 4.83
C LYS A 154 22.50 11.55 4.51
N GLU A 155 22.75 10.82 3.42
CA GLU A 155 21.87 9.75 2.99
C GLU A 155 21.86 8.55 3.95
N LYS A 156 23.00 8.27 4.58
CA LYS A 156 23.04 7.33 5.73
C LYS A 156 22.04 7.73 6.82
N GLN A 157 21.88 9.02 7.13
CA GLN A 157 20.90 9.46 8.11
C GLN A 157 19.46 9.27 7.63
N VAL A 158 19.18 9.46 6.34
CA VAL A 158 17.85 9.22 5.74
C VAL A 158 17.49 7.73 5.85
N VAL A 159 18.38 6.82 5.44
CA VAL A 159 18.19 5.36 5.54
C VAL A 159 18.03 4.90 7.00
N LYS A 160 18.83 5.44 7.93
CA LYS A 160 18.66 5.17 9.36
C LYS A 160 17.30 5.64 9.89
N ASN A 161 16.79 6.78 9.42
CA ASN A 161 15.46 7.26 9.79
C ASN A 161 14.35 6.36 9.25
N GLU A 162 14.52 5.84 8.06
CA GLU A 162 13.59 4.86 7.51
C GLU A 162 13.57 3.58 8.34
N LYS A 163 14.73 3.04 8.70
CA LYS A 163 14.84 1.90 9.61
C LYS A 163 14.13 2.17 10.95
N ARG A 164 14.36 3.35 11.55
CA ARG A 164 13.66 3.74 12.78
C ARG A 164 12.15 3.77 12.60
N GLN A 165 11.68 4.31 11.48
CA GLN A 165 10.24 4.44 11.18
C GLN A 165 9.59 3.09 10.86
N GLY A 166 10.26 2.23 10.11
CA GLY A 166 9.71 0.99 9.59
C GLY A 166 10.02 -0.26 10.42
N VAL A 167 11.04 -0.19 11.28
CA VAL A 167 11.52 -1.33 12.07
C VAL A 167 11.54 -1.02 13.56
N ASP A 168 12.34 -0.01 13.98
CA ASP A 168 12.67 0.16 15.39
C ASP A 168 11.55 0.81 16.23
N ASN A 169 10.63 1.54 15.58
CA ASN A 169 9.55 2.31 16.24
C ASN A 169 8.15 1.72 15.98
N VAL A 170 8.08 0.47 15.56
CA VAL A 170 6.82 -0.24 15.30
C VAL A 170 6.78 -1.59 16.02
N PRO A 171 5.58 -2.05 16.44
CA PRO A 171 5.43 -3.38 17.03
C PRO A 171 5.90 -4.47 16.05
N TYR A 172 6.59 -5.48 16.57
CA TYR A 172 7.06 -6.67 15.84
C TYR A 172 8.06 -6.39 14.72
N GLY A 173 8.62 -5.18 14.62
CA GLY A 173 9.48 -4.77 13.50
C GLY A 173 10.76 -5.60 13.34
N HIS A 174 11.24 -6.25 14.40
CA HIS A 174 12.44 -7.08 14.37
C HIS A 174 12.18 -8.58 14.11
N THR A 175 10.93 -9.01 13.93
CA THR A 175 10.58 -10.43 13.73
C THR A 175 11.34 -11.04 12.56
N GLN A 176 11.34 -10.38 11.39
CA GLN A 176 12.03 -10.89 10.21
C GLN A 176 13.55 -10.95 10.37
N TYR A 177 14.14 -10.02 11.10
CA TYR A 177 15.57 -10.04 11.41
C TYR A 177 15.96 -11.31 12.19
N VAL A 178 15.19 -11.63 13.24
CA VAL A 178 15.47 -12.83 14.07
C VAL A 178 15.29 -14.11 13.26
N ILE A 179 14.27 -14.15 12.40
CA ILE A 179 14.03 -15.29 11.51
C ILE A 179 15.19 -15.47 10.54
N ASP A 180 15.60 -14.44 9.82
CA ASP A 180 16.64 -14.54 8.79
C ASP A 180 18.00 -14.95 9.38
N LYS A 181 18.35 -14.39 10.56
CA LYS A 181 19.58 -14.77 11.27
C LYS A 181 19.60 -16.23 11.68
N ALA A 182 18.47 -16.82 11.98
CA ALA A 182 18.37 -18.23 12.40
C ALA A 182 18.15 -19.19 11.23
N LEU A 183 17.49 -18.75 10.17
CA LEU A 183 17.12 -19.57 9.01
C LEU A 183 18.29 -19.75 8.04
N TYR A 184 19.10 -18.70 7.87
CA TYR A 184 20.21 -18.68 6.93
C TYR A 184 21.56 -18.70 7.64
N PRO A 185 22.52 -19.54 7.21
CA PRO A 185 23.89 -19.48 7.71
C PRO A 185 24.51 -18.09 7.55
N ALA A 186 25.50 -17.76 8.38
CA ALA A 186 26.12 -16.42 8.40
C ALA A 186 26.78 -16.02 7.07
N ASP A 187 27.16 -16.99 6.23
CA ASP A 187 27.72 -16.79 4.88
C ASP A 187 26.64 -16.77 3.78
N HIS A 188 25.37 -16.94 4.14
CA HIS A 188 24.27 -16.89 3.18
C HIS A 188 23.85 -15.46 2.89
N PRO A 189 23.68 -15.06 1.61
CA PRO A 189 23.30 -13.70 1.23
C PRO A 189 21.97 -13.17 1.85
N TYR A 190 21.11 -14.07 2.33
CA TYR A 190 19.85 -13.69 2.97
C TYR A 190 19.92 -13.66 4.51
N ASN A 191 21.12 -13.78 5.10
CA ASN A 191 21.29 -13.70 6.56
C ASN A 191 21.17 -12.27 7.10
N TRP A 192 21.16 -11.25 6.25
CA TRP A 192 20.98 -9.84 6.62
C TRP A 192 19.77 -9.20 5.96
N GLN A 193 19.33 -8.09 6.53
CA GLN A 193 18.16 -7.35 6.06
C GLN A 193 18.51 -6.43 4.90
N VAL A 194 17.57 -6.18 3.99
CA VAL A 194 17.71 -5.24 2.86
C VAL A 194 18.05 -3.83 3.34
N ILE A 195 17.43 -3.39 4.44
CA ILE A 195 17.69 -2.06 5.03
C ILE A 195 19.10 -1.93 5.61
N GLY A 196 19.81 -3.05 5.86
CA GLY A 196 21.12 -3.08 6.46
C GLY A 196 21.14 -2.91 7.99
N SER A 197 22.31 -3.10 8.60
CA SER A 197 22.52 -2.76 10.01
C SER A 197 22.95 -1.30 10.18
N LEU A 198 22.67 -0.72 11.35
CA LEU A 198 23.08 0.65 11.66
C LEU A 198 24.61 0.78 11.68
N GLU A 199 25.29 -0.26 12.18
CA GLU A 199 26.75 -0.35 12.25
C GLU A 199 27.37 -0.37 10.85
N ASP A 200 26.86 -1.23 9.95
CA ASP A 200 27.36 -1.35 8.59
C ASP A 200 27.17 -0.06 7.78
N LEU A 201 25.97 0.53 7.89
CA LEU A 201 25.65 1.81 7.26
C LEU A 201 26.59 2.93 7.76
N GLN A 202 26.84 2.98 9.09
CA GLN A 202 27.75 3.97 9.66
C GLN A 202 29.19 3.76 9.18
N ALA A 203 29.65 2.51 9.09
CA ALA A 203 31.00 2.15 8.68
C ALA A 203 31.25 2.25 7.16
N ALA A 204 30.20 2.37 6.34
CA ALA A 204 30.31 2.49 4.89
C ALA A 204 31.15 3.69 4.46
N THR A 205 32.13 3.47 3.59
CA THR A 205 33.00 4.51 3.04
C THR A 205 32.57 4.89 1.61
N LEU A 206 33.02 6.05 1.13
CA LEU A 206 32.75 6.47 -0.24
C LEU A 206 33.37 5.50 -1.26
N ASP A 207 34.53 4.91 -0.95
CA ASP A 207 35.17 3.92 -1.83
C ASP A 207 34.38 2.62 -1.91
N ASP A 208 33.83 2.12 -0.78
CA ASP A 208 32.94 0.97 -0.75
C ASP A 208 31.71 1.19 -1.67
N VAL A 209 31.12 2.39 -1.57
CA VAL A 209 29.97 2.79 -2.37
C VAL A 209 30.33 2.83 -3.86
N LYS A 210 31.46 3.43 -4.22
CA LYS A 210 31.93 3.51 -5.62
C LYS A 210 32.27 2.14 -6.20
N GLU A 211 32.87 1.24 -5.39
CA GLU A 211 33.15 -0.13 -5.81
C GLU A 211 31.86 -0.91 -6.11
N PHE A 212 30.88 -0.82 -5.21
CA PHE A 212 29.60 -1.49 -5.36
C PHE A 212 28.86 -1.04 -6.63
N PHE A 213 28.80 0.28 -6.88
CA PHE A 213 28.18 0.82 -8.08
C PHE A 213 28.84 0.29 -9.35
N ARG A 214 30.17 0.43 -9.48
CA ARG A 214 30.93 0.01 -10.66
C ARG A 214 30.81 -1.48 -10.96
N ARG A 215 30.58 -2.27 -9.93
CA ARG A 215 30.45 -3.74 -10.08
C ARG A 215 29.04 -4.13 -10.54
N TRP A 216 28.00 -3.49 -10.02
CA TRP A 216 26.64 -4.01 -10.15
C TRP A 216 25.70 -3.16 -11.00
N TYR A 217 25.90 -1.83 -11.09
CA TYR A 217 25.07 -0.93 -11.87
C TYR A 217 25.65 -0.72 -13.26
N VAL A 218 25.68 -1.78 -14.04
CA VAL A 218 26.26 -1.83 -15.39
C VAL A 218 25.25 -2.33 -16.40
N PRO A 219 25.31 -1.91 -17.69
CA PRO A 219 24.29 -2.21 -18.68
C PRO A 219 23.94 -3.71 -18.79
N ASN A 220 24.94 -4.58 -18.77
CA ASN A 220 24.75 -6.03 -18.87
C ASN A 220 24.21 -6.69 -17.57
N ASN A 221 23.82 -5.91 -16.57
CA ASN A 221 23.14 -6.34 -15.36
C ASN A 221 21.80 -5.62 -15.17
N VAL A 222 21.32 -4.93 -16.19
CA VAL A 222 20.12 -4.07 -16.11
C VAL A 222 19.16 -4.42 -17.24
N THR A 223 17.88 -4.39 -16.93
CA THR A 223 16.78 -4.44 -17.91
C THR A 223 16.05 -3.11 -17.92
N LEU A 224 15.93 -2.49 -19.09
CA LEU A 224 15.08 -1.33 -19.35
C LEU A 224 13.75 -1.80 -19.94
N THR A 225 12.65 -1.56 -19.23
CA THR A 225 11.31 -1.85 -19.73
C THR A 225 10.55 -0.56 -19.96
N VAL A 226 9.96 -0.42 -21.17
CA VAL A 226 9.14 0.73 -21.55
C VAL A 226 7.77 0.21 -21.96
N ALA A 227 6.71 0.67 -21.30
CA ALA A 227 5.34 0.21 -21.55
C ALA A 227 4.39 1.41 -21.68
N GLY A 228 3.57 1.47 -22.74
CA GLY A 228 2.59 2.53 -22.94
C GLY A 228 2.49 3.05 -24.35
N ASP A 229 2.07 4.31 -24.51
CA ASP A 229 1.82 4.94 -25.80
C ASP A 229 3.08 5.63 -26.36
N PHE A 230 3.80 4.93 -27.23
CA PHE A 230 4.98 5.47 -27.91
C PHE A 230 5.22 4.81 -29.27
N ASP A 231 6.05 5.45 -30.10
CA ASP A 231 6.57 4.86 -31.34
C ASP A 231 7.81 4.00 -31.03
N PRO A 232 7.75 2.66 -31.22
CA PRO A 232 8.85 1.77 -30.88
C PRO A 232 10.11 2.01 -31.75
N VAL A 233 9.96 2.47 -32.97
CA VAL A 233 11.10 2.76 -33.87
C VAL A 233 11.86 3.99 -33.36
N GLN A 234 11.13 5.03 -32.99
CA GLN A 234 11.74 6.24 -32.42
C GLN A 234 12.31 6.00 -31.02
N ALA A 235 11.58 5.29 -30.15
CA ALA A 235 12.06 4.94 -28.81
C ALA A 235 13.35 4.11 -28.85
N LYS A 236 13.46 3.17 -29.80
CA LYS A 236 14.70 2.39 -29.99
C LYS A 236 15.88 3.28 -30.34
N LYS A 237 15.72 4.29 -31.22
CA LYS A 237 16.77 5.25 -31.53
C LYS A 237 17.21 6.08 -30.30
N TRP A 238 16.25 6.48 -29.46
CA TRP A 238 16.56 7.17 -28.19
C TRP A 238 17.31 6.26 -27.22
N VAL A 239 16.88 5.00 -27.06
CA VAL A 239 17.59 4.03 -26.23
C VAL A 239 19.02 3.81 -26.73
N GLU A 240 19.22 3.60 -28.04
CA GLU A 240 20.54 3.45 -28.65
C GLU A 240 21.41 4.70 -28.43
N LYS A 241 20.83 5.91 -28.56
CA LYS A 241 21.52 7.19 -28.35
C LYS A 241 21.96 7.37 -26.89
N TYR A 242 21.04 7.16 -25.94
CA TYR A 242 21.29 7.53 -24.52
C TYR A 242 22.00 6.43 -23.73
N PHE A 243 21.71 5.15 -23.99
CA PHE A 243 22.28 4.03 -23.27
C PHE A 243 23.43 3.34 -24.01
N GLY A 244 23.52 3.47 -25.35
CA GLY A 244 24.47 2.72 -26.17
C GLY A 244 25.94 3.03 -25.91
N GLU A 245 26.28 4.26 -25.45
CA GLU A 245 27.65 4.66 -25.14
C GLU A 245 28.09 4.26 -23.72
N ILE A 246 27.18 3.80 -22.85
CA ILE A 246 27.54 3.37 -21.49
C ILE A 246 28.37 2.07 -21.61
N LYS A 247 29.52 2.09 -20.93
CA LYS A 247 30.47 0.97 -21.00
C LYS A 247 29.88 -0.29 -20.38
N ARG A 248 30.00 -1.42 -21.09
CA ARG A 248 29.70 -2.75 -20.56
C ARG A 248 30.54 -3.03 -19.32
N GLY A 249 29.92 -3.60 -18.28
CA GLY A 249 30.61 -4.11 -17.11
C GLY A 249 31.22 -5.49 -17.33
N GLU A 250 31.90 -5.98 -16.30
CA GLU A 250 32.33 -7.39 -16.26
C GLU A 250 31.14 -8.32 -16.25
N ASP A 251 31.33 -9.55 -16.71
CA ASP A 251 30.30 -10.58 -16.62
C ASP A 251 30.01 -10.96 -15.16
N ILE A 252 28.74 -11.05 -14.85
CA ILE A 252 28.25 -11.36 -13.50
C ILE A 252 27.83 -12.80 -13.43
N ALA A 253 28.53 -13.58 -12.61
CA ALA A 253 28.13 -14.95 -12.36
C ALA A 253 26.81 -15.00 -11.56
N PRO A 254 25.86 -15.90 -11.91
CA PRO A 254 24.68 -16.15 -11.10
C PRO A 254 25.10 -16.63 -9.70
N LEU A 255 24.33 -16.26 -8.69
CA LEU A 255 24.48 -16.82 -7.36
C LEU A 255 23.91 -18.25 -7.33
N GLU A 256 24.53 -19.08 -6.51
CA GLU A 256 24.04 -20.44 -6.29
C GLU A 256 22.71 -20.42 -5.51
N LYS A 257 21.70 -21.13 -6.02
CA LYS A 257 20.45 -21.36 -5.31
C LYS A 257 20.74 -22.23 -4.09
N ARG A 258 20.49 -21.65 -2.92
CA ARG A 258 20.86 -22.26 -1.64
C ARG A 258 19.73 -22.09 -0.63
N PRO A 259 18.88 -23.11 -0.40
CA PRO A 259 17.79 -23.01 0.57
C PRO A 259 18.31 -22.82 1.99
N GLY A 260 17.50 -22.22 2.85
CA GLY A 260 17.77 -22.13 4.28
C GLY A 260 17.91 -23.51 4.92
N VAL A 261 18.70 -23.61 5.99
CA VAL A 261 18.94 -24.89 6.68
C VAL A 261 18.69 -24.75 8.17
N VAL A 262 17.67 -25.46 8.66
CA VAL A 262 17.36 -25.56 10.09
C VAL A 262 17.63 -26.98 10.58
N LYS A 263 18.78 -27.20 11.22
CA LYS A 263 19.21 -28.53 11.69
C LYS A 263 18.35 -29.07 12.84
N GLU A 264 17.88 -28.16 13.70
CA GLU A 264 16.96 -28.44 14.81
C GLU A 264 15.99 -27.27 14.95
N THR A 265 14.81 -27.53 15.46
CA THR A 265 13.85 -26.42 15.71
C THR A 265 14.42 -25.50 16.78
N VAL A 266 14.54 -24.22 16.44
CA VAL A 266 15.03 -23.18 17.34
C VAL A 266 13.92 -22.21 17.69
N LYS A 267 13.91 -21.75 18.93
CA LYS A 267 12.87 -20.87 19.48
C LYS A 267 13.51 -19.64 20.10
N PHE A 268 13.00 -18.46 19.73
CA PHE A 268 13.46 -17.18 20.26
C PHE A 268 12.31 -16.38 20.85
N PHE A 269 12.60 -15.50 21.81
CA PHE A 269 11.67 -14.49 22.29
C PHE A 269 12.32 -13.13 22.36
N HIS A 270 11.50 -12.09 22.18
CA HIS A 270 11.86 -10.69 22.37
C HIS A 270 10.76 -9.97 23.14
N GLU A 271 11.15 -9.16 24.13
CA GLU A 271 10.24 -8.26 24.84
C GLU A 271 10.21 -6.92 24.10
N ASP A 272 9.15 -6.72 23.32
CA ASP A 272 9.00 -5.60 22.40
C ASP A 272 8.40 -4.37 23.12
N ASN A 273 9.04 -3.21 22.96
CA ASN A 273 8.64 -1.96 23.59
C ASN A 273 7.26 -1.47 23.11
N PHE A 274 6.86 -1.81 21.90
CA PHE A 274 5.65 -1.32 21.24
C PHE A 274 4.54 -2.38 21.17
N ALA A 275 4.85 -3.66 21.22
CA ALA A 275 3.85 -4.71 21.18
C ALA A 275 2.88 -4.61 22.36
N ARG A 276 1.60 -4.87 22.12
CA ARG A 276 0.52 -4.95 23.14
C ARG A 276 -0.11 -6.34 23.17
N LEU A 277 0.16 -7.16 22.17
CA LEU A 277 -0.33 -8.52 22.02
C LEU A 277 0.88 -9.44 21.80
N PRO A 278 0.86 -10.69 22.29
CA PRO A 278 1.91 -11.66 21.99
C PRO A 278 1.73 -12.18 20.55
N GLU A 279 2.84 -12.30 19.81
CA GLU A 279 2.88 -12.83 18.46
C GLU A 279 3.82 -14.03 18.38
N LEU A 280 3.32 -15.12 17.78
CA LEU A 280 4.11 -16.29 17.41
C LEU A 280 4.26 -16.34 15.90
N THR A 281 5.50 -16.35 15.41
CA THR A 281 5.80 -16.64 14.01
C THR A 281 6.63 -17.92 13.92
N MET A 282 6.22 -18.84 13.05
CA MET A 282 6.97 -20.06 12.70
C MET A 282 7.40 -19.98 11.23
N ALA A 283 8.69 -20.18 10.95
CA ALA A 283 9.26 -20.08 9.61
C ALA A 283 9.98 -21.37 9.20
N TRP A 284 9.59 -21.92 8.06
CA TRP A 284 10.23 -23.08 7.43
C TRP A 284 11.02 -22.64 6.19
N PRO A 285 12.20 -23.24 5.93
CA PRO A 285 12.85 -23.08 4.63
C PRO A 285 11.95 -23.58 3.51
N SER A 286 11.86 -22.82 2.42
CA SER A 286 11.14 -23.24 1.21
C SER A 286 11.97 -23.04 -0.06
N VAL A 287 11.33 -23.10 -1.22
CA VAL A 287 11.96 -23.09 -2.53
C VAL A 287 12.20 -21.67 -3.03
N GLU A 288 13.10 -21.57 -3.98
CA GLU A 288 13.35 -20.32 -4.72
C GLU A 288 12.22 -19.91 -5.67
N GLN A 289 12.26 -18.67 -6.13
CA GLN A 289 11.29 -18.09 -7.07
C GLN A 289 11.19 -18.92 -8.37
N TYR A 290 9.98 -19.08 -8.87
CA TYR A 290 9.63 -19.85 -10.07
C TYR A 290 9.92 -21.37 -10.00
N HIS A 291 10.27 -21.88 -8.81
CA HIS A 291 10.31 -23.32 -8.61
C HIS A 291 8.90 -23.92 -8.76
N PRO A 292 8.72 -25.09 -9.41
CA PRO A 292 7.40 -25.68 -9.60
C PRO A 292 6.61 -25.92 -8.30
N ASP A 293 7.28 -26.18 -7.19
CA ASP A 293 6.64 -26.37 -5.88
C ASP A 293 6.12 -25.07 -5.24
N SER A 294 6.58 -23.87 -5.66
CA SER A 294 6.15 -22.60 -5.11
C SER A 294 4.64 -22.36 -5.29
N TYR A 295 4.12 -22.73 -6.45
CA TYR A 295 2.68 -22.59 -6.76
C TYR A 295 1.80 -23.46 -5.86
N ALA A 296 2.24 -24.69 -5.61
CA ALA A 296 1.53 -25.59 -4.69
C ALA A 296 1.66 -25.15 -3.23
N LEU A 297 2.82 -24.60 -2.81
CA LEU A 297 2.99 -23.99 -1.49
C LEU A 297 2.06 -22.79 -1.27
N ASN A 298 1.92 -21.93 -2.28
CA ASN A 298 1.00 -20.78 -2.21
C ASN A 298 -0.48 -21.21 -2.12
N VAL A 299 -0.85 -22.31 -2.81
CA VAL A 299 -2.19 -22.92 -2.64
C VAL A 299 -2.35 -23.51 -1.25
N LEU A 300 -1.35 -24.23 -0.73
CA LEU A 300 -1.36 -24.84 0.61
C LEU A 300 -1.54 -23.77 1.70
N THR A 301 -0.73 -22.73 1.70
CA THR A 301 -0.79 -21.67 2.72
C THR A 301 -2.14 -20.95 2.70
N THR A 302 -2.66 -20.66 1.50
CA THR A 302 -3.99 -20.08 1.31
C THR A 302 -5.09 -20.99 1.86
N TYR A 303 -5.06 -22.29 1.56
CA TYR A 303 -6.02 -23.27 2.04
C TYR A 303 -6.01 -23.39 3.56
N LEU A 304 -4.82 -23.43 4.16
CA LEU A 304 -4.67 -23.64 5.60
C LEU A 304 -5.24 -22.50 6.44
N THR A 305 -5.14 -21.24 5.97
CA THR A 305 -5.43 -20.08 6.82
C THR A 305 -6.52 -19.15 6.29
N ARG A 306 -6.78 -19.14 4.97
CA ARG A 306 -7.71 -18.17 4.39
C ARG A 306 -9.13 -18.71 4.32
N GLY A 307 -10.00 -18.09 5.09
CA GLY A 307 -11.44 -18.37 5.10
C GLY A 307 -11.90 -19.18 6.30
N LYS A 308 -13.20 -19.13 6.56
CA LYS A 308 -13.80 -19.74 7.75
C LYS A 308 -13.74 -21.27 7.78
N ARG A 309 -13.59 -21.91 6.63
CA ARG A 309 -13.38 -23.37 6.54
C ARG A 309 -11.91 -23.77 6.63
N ALA A 310 -10.99 -22.80 6.61
CA ALA A 310 -9.57 -23.08 6.74
C ALA A 310 -9.27 -23.78 8.07
N PRO A 311 -8.48 -24.85 8.08
CA PRO A 311 -8.20 -25.63 9.29
C PRO A 311 -7.71 -24.80 10.47
N PHE A 312 -6.83 -23.84 10.21
CA PHE A 312 -6.25 -22.96 11.23
C PHE A 312 -7.27 -21.95 11.75
N TYR A 313 -8.09 -21.38 10.88
CA TYR A 313 -9.13 -20.46 11.32
C TYR A 313 -10.13 -21.17 12.26
N GLN A 314 -10.57 -22.38 11.88
CA GLN A 314 -11.51 -23.13 12.71
C GLN A 314 -10.93 -23.43 14.10
N VAL A 315 -9.71 -23.95 14.17
CA VAL A 315 -9.12 -24.34 15.44
C VAL A 315 -8.71 -23.12 16.29
N ILE A 316 -7.98 -22.17 15.72
CA ILE A 316 -7.37 -21.07 16.48
C ILE A 316 -8.38 -19.96 16.79
N VAL A 317 -9.18 -19.57 15.80
CA VAL A 317 -10.08 -18.42 15.90
C VAL A 317 -11.44 -18.83 16.47
N GLU A 318 -12.09 -19.86 15.87
CA GLU A 318 -13.46 -20.22 16.25
C GLU A 318 -13.54 -21.08 17.51
N ASP A 319 -12.78 -22.18 17.58
CA ASP A 319 -12.91 -23.16 18.65
C ASP A 319 -12.16 -22.71 19.91
N LYS A 320 -10.88 -22.41 19.79
CA LYS A 320 -10.01 -22.07 20.91
C LYS A 320 -10.05 -20.59 21.29
N LYS A 321 -10.46 -19.71 20.36
CA LYS A 321 -10.52 -18.25 20.58
C LYS A 321 -9.21 -17.68 21.13
N LEU A 322 -8.11 -18.09 20.50
CA LEU A 322 -6.75 -17.66 20.91
C LEU A 322 -6.32 -16.38 20.22
N ALA A 323 -6.77 -16.17 18.98
CA ALA A 323 -6.43 -15.01 18.15
C ALA A 323 -7.62 -14.57 17.30
N PRO A 324 -7.66 -13.32 16.82
CA PRO A 324 -8.69 -12.86 15.92
C PRO A 324 -8.50 -13.37 14.48
N GLU A 325 -7.27 -13.73 14.12
CA GLU A 325 -6.87 -14.18 12.79
C GLU A 325 -5.61 -15.03 12.86
N VAL A 326 -5.34 -15.77 11.79
CA VAL A 326 -4.13 -16.53 11.55
C VAL A 326 -3.76 -16.38 10.10
N THR A 327 -2.46 -16.18 9.82
CA THR A 327 -1.97 -15.99 8.46
C THR A 327 -0.83 -16.96 8.18
N MET A 328 -0.84 -17.59 7.01
CA MET A 328 0.29 -18.37 6.49
C MET A 328 0.57 -17.95 5.05
N PHE A 329 1.82 -17.75 4.72
CA PHE A 329 2.24 -17.32 3.39
C PHE A 329 3.61 -17.89 3.05
N SER A 330 3.88 -18.05 1.77
CA SER A 330 5.21 -18.31 1.24
C SER A 330 5.68 -17.09 0.46
N PHE A 331 6.94 -16.75 0.61
CA PHE A 331 7.57 -15.78 -0.26
C PHE A 331 8.92 -16.36 -0.74
N GLU A 332 9.10 -16.25 -2.03
CA GLU A 332 10.24 -16.78 -2.72
C GLU A 332 11.13 -15.63 -3.19
N SER A 333 12.42 -15.79 -3.03
CA SER A 333 13.47 -14.95 -3.60
C SER A 333 14.30 -15.76 -4.57
N GLU A 334 15.24 -15.16 -5.30
CA GLU A 334 16.00 -15.83 -6.37
C GLU A 334 16.75 -17.09 -5.89
N LEU A 335 17.30 -17.07 -4.65
CA LEU A 335 18.18 -18.14 -4.16
C LEU A 335 17.47 -19.12 -3.22
N ALA A 336 16.42 -18.69 -2.54
CA ALA A 336 15.69 -19.46 -1.53
C ALA A 336 14.36 -18.79 -1.20
N GLY A 337 13.46 -19.55 -0.57
CA GLY A 337 12.20 -19.03 -0.03
C GLY A 337 11.99 -19.36 1.44
N GLN A 338 10.92 -18.85 1.98
CA GLN A 338 10.42 -19.10 3.33
C GLN A 338 8.91 -19.29 3.30
N THR A 339 8.43 -20.26 4.08
CA THR A 339 7.00 -20.37 4.41
C THR A 339 6.82 -19.98 5.86
N GLN A 340 5.99 -19.00 6.14
CA GLN A 340 5.77 -18.46 7.48
C GLN A 340 4.32 -18.60 7.91
N LEU A 341 4.12 -18.93 9.19
CA LEU A 341 2.84 -18.95 9.88
C LEU A 341 2.90 -17.94 11.01
N GLU A 342 2.01 -16.95 11.00
CA GLU A 342 1.92 -15.88 12.00
C GLU A 342 0.58 -15.95 12.74
N VAL A 343 0.64 -15.88 14.08
CA VAL A 343 -0.53 -15.79 14.94
C VAL A 343 -0.29 -14.72 16.00
N ARG A 344 -1.04 -13.64 15.90
CA ARG A 344 -1.08 -12.59 16.94
C ARG A 344 -2.22 -12.88 17.90
N ALA A 345 -1.86 -13.42 19.06
CA ALA A 345 -2.84 -13.87 20.03
C ALA A 345 -3.46 -12.72 20.83
N PHE A 346 -4.59 -12.98 21.50
CA PHE A 346 -5.15 -12.02 22.46
C PHE A 346 -4.20 -11.79 23.65
N ALA A 347 -4.35 -10.64 24.30
CA ALA A 347 -3.37 -10.09 25.26
C ALA A 347 -3.03 -11.01 26.45
N ASP A 348 -3.92 -11.90 26.83
CA ASP A 348 -3.81 -12.82 27.98
C ASP A 348 -3.45 -14.26 27.59
N LYS A 349 -3.25 -14.53 26.29
CA LYS A 349 -3.01 -15.88 25.79
C LYS A 349 -1.52 -16.19 25.77
N LYS A 350 -1.17 -17.40 26.21
CA LYS A 350 0.19 -17.93 26.12
C LYS A 350 0.45 -18.49 24.75
N LEU A 351 1.64 -18.27 24.21
CA LEU A 351 2.01 -18.77 22.91
C LEU A 351 2.20 -20.31 22.88
N ASP A 352 2.34 -20.96 24.05
CA ASP A 352 2.26 -22.44 24.15
C ASP A 352 0.87 -22.97 23.74
N ASP A 353 -0.21 -22.30 24.16
CA ASP A 353 -1.56 -22.68 23.77
C ASP A 353 -1.78 -22.50 22.26
N VAL A 354 -1.20 -21.43 21.69
CA VAL A 354 -1.22 -21.18 20.24
C VAL A 354 -0.45 -22.27 19.48
N ALA A 355 0.72 -22.66 19.94
CA ALA A 355 1.53 -23.73 19.31
C ALA A 355 0.82 -25.10 19.37
N ALA A 356 0.14 -25.41 20.48
CA ALA A 356 -0.69 -26.60 20.58
C ALA A 356 -1.86 -26.59 19.56
N ALA A 357 -2.53 -25.44 19.43
CA ALA A 357 -3.63 -25.26 18.46
C ALA A 357 -3.14 -25.34 17.00
N ILE A 358 -1.95 -24.83 16.70
CA ILE A 358 -1.31 -24.98 15.37
C ILE A 358 -1.11 -26.47 15.05
N SER A 359 -0.62 -27.27 16.00
CA SER A 359 -0.43 -28.72 15.81
C SER A 359 -1.77 -29.44 15.58
N GLU A 360 -2.82 -29.05 16.29
CA GLU A 360 -4.17 -29.56 16.09
C GLU A 360 -4.73 -29.22 14.69
N ALA A 361 -4.48 -27.97 14.21
CA ALA A 361 -4.91 -27.54 12.90
C ALA A 361 -4.21 -28.30 11.76
N PHE A 362 -2.92 -28.57 11.91
CA PHE A 362 -2.19 -29.44 10.97
C PHE A 362 -2.76 -30.87 10.98
N ALA A 363 -3.03 -31.45 12.14
CA ALA A 363 -3.65 -32.78 12.25
C ALA A 363 -5.03 -32.81 11.57
N LYS A 364 -5.81 -31.74 11.68
CA LYS A 364 -7.08 -31.58 10.97
C LYS A 364 -6.87 -31.59 9.45
N PHE A 365 -5.91 -30.84 8.94
CA PHE A 365 -5.55 -30.84 7.53
C PHE A 365 -5.10 -32.24 7.05
N GLU A 366 -4.29 -32.94 7.82
CA GLU A 366 -3.83 -34.28 7.48
C GLU A 366 -4.97 -35.30 7.36
N LYS A 367 -6.01 -35.12 8.18
CA LYS A 367 -7.21 -35.96 8.17
C LYS A 367 -8.13 -35.64 6.99
N ASP A 368 -8.41 -34.35 6.78
CA ASP A 368 -9.47 -33.89 5.89
C ASP A 368 -8.95 -33.65 4.46
N GLY A 369 -7.70 -33.27 4.27
CA GLY A 369 -7.07 -32.93 2.99
C GLY A 369 -7.65 -31.65 2.38
N ILE A 370 -7.38 -31.43 1.09
CA ILE A 370 -7.95 -30.34 0.28
C ILE A 370 -8.90 -30.93 -0.77
N SER A 371 -10.12 -30.40 -0.88
CA SER A 371 -11.08 -30.82 -1.91
C SER A 371 -10.80 -30.12 -3.26
N GLU A 372 -11.29 -30.72 -4.36
CA GLU A 372 -11.23 -30.11 -5.69
C GLU A 372 -12.03 -28.78 -5.74
N GLN A 373 -13.07 -28.64 -4.93
CA GLN A 373 -13.84 -27.40 -4.80
C GLN A 373 -13.00 -26.29 -4.15
N ASP A 374 -12.28 -26.60 -3.07
CA ASP A 374 -11.38 -25.64 -2.41
C ASP A 374 -10.25 -25.24 -3.35
N LEU A 375 -9.70 -26.20 -4.09
CA LEU A 375 -8.65 -25.94 -5.07
C LEU A 375 -9.14 -25.00 -6.18
N ALA A 376 -10.31 -25.24 -6.74
CA ALA A 376 -10.92 -24.39 -7.77
C ALA A 376 -11.17 -22.97 -7.26
N ARG A 377 -11.66 -22.84 -6.03
CA ARG A 377 -11.89 -21.58 -5.33
C ARG A 377 -10.60 -20.73 -5.19
N ILE A 378 -9.51 -21.35 -4.74
CA ILE A 378 -8.23 -20.67 -4.55
C ILE A 378 -7.67 -20.20 -5.90
N LYS A 379 -7.71 -21.07 -6.92
CA LYS A 379 -7.27 -20.73 -8.28
C LYS A 379 -8.05 -19.56 -8.88
N ALA A 380 -9.36 -19.48 -8.67
CA ALA A 380 -10.18 -18.36 -9.15
C ALA A 380 -9.73 -17.03 -8.51
N GLY A 381 -9.39 -17.02 -7.23
CA GLY A 381 -8.83 -15.86 -6.55
C GLY A 381 -7.46 -15.43 -7.11
N GLN A 382 -6.58 -16.40 -7.37
CA GLN A 382 -5.26 -16.15 -7.96
C GLN A 382 -5.36 -15.62 -9.39
N GLU A 383 -6.31 -16.11 -10.20
CA GLU A 383 -6.60 -15.59 -11.54
C GLU A 383 -7.01 -14.11 -11.50
N THR A 384 -7.90 -13.74 -10.58
CA THR A 384 -8.31 -12.33 -10.41
C THR A 384 -7.13 -11.44 -10.02
N GLN A 385 -6.30 -11.91 -9.09
CA GLN A 385 -5.10 -11.17 -8.67
C GLN A 385 -4.10 -10.99 -9.81
N PHE A 386 -3.93 -12.00 -10.66
CA PHE A 386 -3.12 -11.91 -11.86
C PHE A 386 -3.60 -10.79 -12.78
N TYR A 387 -4.88 -10.74 -13.13
CA TYR A 387 -5.42 -9.66 -13.96
C TYR A 387 -5.32 -8.28 -13.30
N ASN A 388 -5.47 -8.19 -11.98
CA ASN A 388 -5.26 -6.93 -11.26
C ASN A 388 -3.82 -6.40 -11.40
N SER A 389 -2.81 -7.27 -11.38
CA SER A 389 -1.40 -6.87 -11.54
C SER A 389 -1.09 -6.29 -12.93
N LEU A 390 -1.94 -6.59 -13.92
CA LEU A 390 -1.80 -6.19 -15.32
C LEU A 390 -2.70 -5.00 -15.70
N SER A 391 -3.37 -4.39 -14.74
CA SER A 391 -4.37 -3.33 -14.98
C SER A 391 -3.78 -1.94 -15.22
N SER A 392 -2.44 -1.79 -15.26
CA SER A 392 -1.74 -0.55 -15.56
C SER A 392 -0.49 -0.78 -16.41
N VAL A 393 -0.04 0.24 -17.13
CA VAL A 393 1.21 0.14 -17.92
C VAL A 393 2.42 -0.10 -17.00
N LEU A 394 2.41 0.45 -15.79
CA LEU A 394 3.46 0.21 -14.80
C LEU A 394 3.47 -1.24 -14.31
N GLY A 395 2.31 -1.82 -14.02
CA GLY A 395 2.18 -3.23 -13.64
C GLY A 395 2.65 -4.17 -14.74
N LYS A 396 2.27 -3.90 -16.00
CA LYS A 396 2.75 -4.66 -17.16
C LYS A 396 4.28 -4.54 -17.31
N SER A 397 4.85 -3.34 -17.14
CA SER A 397 6.31 -3.14 -17.21
C SER A 397 7.06 -3.92 -16.12
N ALA A 398 6.51 -3.97 -14.90
CA ALA A 398 7.12 -4.69 -13.80
C ALA A 398 7.12 -6.21 -14.04
N GLN A 399 6.02 -6.78 -14.53
CA GLN A 399 5.92 -8.19 -14.87
C GLN A 399 6.91 -8.59 -15.98
N LEU A 400 7.03 -7.76 -17.03
CA LEU A 400 7.98 -7.99 -18.13
C LEU A 400 9.43 -7.94 -17.65
N ALA A 401 9.78 -6.96 -16.78
CA ALA A 401 11.12 -6.83 -16.20
C ALA A 401 11.47 -8.04 -15.33
N GLN A 402 10.55 -8.45 -14.47
CA GLN A 402 10.74 -9.59 -13.56
C GLN A 402 10.91 -10.92 -14.32
N GLY A 403 10.06 -11.15 -15.32
CA GLY A 403 10.18 -12.32 -16.20
C GLY A 403 11.50 -12.33 -16.96
N ASN A 404 11.95 -11.15 -17.45
CA ASN A 404 13.25 -11.06 -18.14
C ASN A 404 14.43 -11.40 -17.23
N ILE A 405 14.45 -10.86 -16.02
CA ILE A 405 15.59 -11.00 -15.09
C ILE A 405 15.66 -12.41 -14.50
N PHE A 406 14.56 -12.92 -13.94
CA PHE A 406 14.57 -14.15 -13.15
C PHE A 406 14.20 -15.41 -13.93
N ALA A 407 13.53 -15.28 -15.08
CA ALA A 407 13.16 -16.40 -15.95
C ALA A 407 13.80 -16.34 -17.34
N ASN A 408 14.56 -15.28 -17.66
CA ASN A 408 15.08 -14.98 -19.01
C ASN A 408 13.98 -14.99 -20.10
N ASP A 409 12.76 -14.65 -19.71
CA ASP A 409 11.58 -14.63 -20.58
C ASP A 409 10.63 -13.52 -20.13
N PRO A 410 10.58 -12.36 -20.79
CA PRO A 410 9.66 -11.27 -20.43
C PRO A 410 8.19 -11.71 -20.37
N GLY A 411 7.80 -12.70 -21.21
CA GLY A 411 6.45 -13.24 -21.27
C GLY A 411 6.12 -14.29 -20.20
N PHE A 412 6.97 -14.50 -19.20
CA PHE A 412 6.85 -15.59 -18.22
C PHE A 412 5.54 -15.55 -17.42
N ALA A 413 4.94 -14.39 -17.23
CA ALA A 413 3.66 -14.24 -16.53
C ALA A 413 2.54 -15.13 -17.12
N ALA A 414 2.52 -15.37 -18.43
CA ALA A 414 1.56 -16.28 -19.06
C ALA A 414 1.81 -17.75 -18.67
N LYS A 415 3.08 -18.14 -18.49
CA LYS A 415 3.45 -19.49 -18.01
C LYS A 415 3.17 -19.63 -16.52
N GLU A 416 3.35 -18.57 -15.76
CA GLU A 416 3.10 -18.53 -14.32
C GLU A 416 1.62 -18.75 -14.00
N ILE A 417 0.70 -18.07 -14.68
CA ILE A 417 -0.74 -18.30 -14.49
C ILE A 417 -1.14 -19.72 -14.91
N ASP A 418 -0.58 -20.27 -16.00
CA ASP A 418 -0.82 -21.66 -16.40
C ASP A 418 -0.32 -22.64 -15.31
N ALA A 419 0.84 -22.39 -14.71
CA ALA A 419 1.38 -23.21 -13.61
C ALA A 419 0.49 -23.15 -12.37
N ILE A 420 0.02 -21.96 -11.96
CA ILE A 420 -0.94 -21.77 -10.86
C ILE A 420 -2.20 -22.59 -11.10
N LEU A 421 -2.79 -22.47 -12.29
CA LEU A 421 -4.04 -23.14 -12.64
C LEU A 421 -3.88 -24.66 -12.79
N SER A 422 -2.66 -25.18 -13.00
CA SER A 422 -2.37 -26.62 -13.13
C SER A 422 -2.18 -27.34 -11.80
N VAL A 423 -1.98 -26.65 -10.66
CA VAL A 423 -1.78 -27.26 -9.34
C VAL A 423 -2.89 -28.25 -9.01
N THR A 424 -2.55 -29.42 -8.46
CA THR A 424 -3.47 -30.47 -8.06
C THR A 424 -3.53 -30.65 -6.54
N ALA A 425 -4.57 -31.29 -6.03
CA ALA A 425 -4.65 -31.66 -4.60
C ALA A 425 -3.48 -32.57 -4.16
N ALA A 426 -2.99 -33.41 -5.06
CA ALA A 426 -1.82 -34.26 -4.81
C ALA A 426 -0.54 -33.42 -4.67
N ASP A 427 -0.37 -32.35 -5.46
CA ASP A 427 0.74 -31.42 -5.32
C ASP A 427 0.72 -30.69 -3.98
N VAL A 428 -0.43 -30.23 -3.54
CA VAL A 428 -0.60 -29.56 -2.23
C VAL A 428 -0.20 -30.50 -1.09
N LYS A 429 -0.62 -31.77 -1.13
CA LYS A 429 -0.23 -32.78 -0.14
C LYS A 429 1.29 -33.03 -0.18
N ARG A 430 1.84 -33.21 -1.38
CA ARG A 430 3.26 -33.48 -1.60
C ARG A 430 4.14 -32.37 -1.02
N VAL A 431 3.81 -31.08 -1.28
CA VAL A 431 4.62 -29.97 -0.75
C VAL A 431 4.47 -29.82 0.76
N TYR A 432 3.29 -30.11 1.33
CA TYR A 432 3.13 -30.17 2.79
C TYR A 432 4.07 -31.21 3.42
N GLU A 433 4.08 -32.44 2.91
CA GLU A 433 4.96 -33.53 3.40
C GLU A 433 6.45 -33.21 3.21
N LYS A 434 6.78 -32.54 2.10
CA LYS A 434 8.16 -32.22 1.76
C LYS A 434 8.75 -31.07 2.58
N TYR A 435 7.98 -30.01 2.85
CA TYR A 435 8.50 -28.75 3.40
C TYR A 435 8.02 -28.41 4.81
N ILE A 436 6.92 -28.96 5.29
CA ILE A 436 6.29 -28.55 6.56
C ILE A 436 6.21 -29.73 7.55
N LYS A 437 5.60 -30.84 7.15
CA LYS A 437 5.32 -31.98 8.04
C LYS A 437 6.59 -32.57 8.63
N GLY A 438 6.73 -32.48 9.97
CA GLY A 438 7.89 -33.03 10.69
C GLY A 438 9.21 -32.35 10.37
N LYS A 439 9.20 -31.16 9.76
CA LYS A 439 10.40 -30.38 9.45
C LYS A 439 10.74 -29.44 10.60
N ASN A 440 12.04 -29.20 10.75
CA ASN A 440 12.53 -28.19 11.67
C ASN A 440 12.19 -26.78 11.17
N PHE A 441 11.95 -25.86 12.10
CA PHE A 441 11.57 -24.49 11.84
C PHE A 441 12.21 -23.52 12.85
N VAL A 442 12.17 -22.26 12.53
CA VAL A 442 12.47 -21.15 13.44
C VAL A 442 11.17 -20.64 14.02
N ALA A 443 11.06 -20.54 15.35
CA ALA A 443 9.93 -19.89 16.02
C ALA A 443 10.39 -18.62 16.71
N THR A 444 9.62 -17.55 16.56
CA THR A 444 9.82 -16.28 17.27
C THR A 444 8.59 -15.92 18.08
N SER A 445 8.81 -15.51 19.33
CA SER A 445 7.80 -15.01 20.26
C SER A 445 8.09 -13.55 20.55
N PHE A 446 7.36 -12.63 19.93
CA PHE A 446 7.41 -11.22 20.26
C PHE A 446 6.30 -10.92 21.26
N VAL A 447 6.67 -10.51 22.47
CA VAL A 447 5.73 -10.30 23.57
C VAL A 447 5.83 -8.88 24.11
N PRO A 448 4.75 -8.34 24.71
CA PRO A 448 4.81 -7.03 25.35
C PRO A 448 5.89 -6.96 26.40
N LYS A 449 6.53 -5.81 26.54
CA LYS A 449 7.58 -5.57 27.53
C LYS A 449 7.11 -5.93 28.94
N GLY A 450 7.92 -6.72 29.67
CA GLY A 450 7.59 -7.23 31.02
C GLY A 450 6.63 -8.42 31.01
N LYS A 451 6.40 -9.07 29.85
CA LYS A 451 5.49 -10.21 29.67
C LYS A 451 6.17 -11.43 29.06
N ALA A 452 7.44 -11.67 29.42
CA ALA A 452 8.21 -12.81 28.93
C ALA A 452 7.52 -14.17 29.19
N GLU A 453 6.66 -14.26 30.21
CA GLU A 453 5.88 -15.46 30.56
C GLU A 453 4.83 -15.88 29.51
N LEU A 454 4.52 -14.98 28.57
CA LEU A 454 3.63 -15.29 27.44
C LEU A 454 4.34 -15.98 26.29
N ALA A 455 5.68 -15.92 26.24
CA ALA A 455 6.48 -16.49 25.15
C ALA A 455 6.41 -18.02 25.14
N LEU A 456 6.65 -18.59 23.98
CA LEU A 456 6.71 -20.04 23.78
C LEU A 456 7.78 -20.66 24.67
N SER A 457 7.43 -21.69 25.43
CA SER A 457 8.32 -22.37 26.36
C SER A 457 9.58 -22.91 25.69
N GLY A 458 10.72 -22.75 26.38
CA GLY A 458 12.03 -23.15 25.86
C GLY A 458 12.63 -22.16 24.85
N SER A 459 12.04 -20.97 24.68
CA SER A 459 12.62 -19.93 23.84
C SER A 459 13.85 -19.29 24.50
N LYS A 460 14.87 -19.03 23.70
CA LYS A 460 16.04 -18.23 24.07
C LYS A 460 15.77 -16.75 23.75
N ARG A 461 16.36 -15.83 24.51
CA ARG A 461 16.25 -14.40 24.20
C ARG A 461 16.90 -14.12 22.85
N ALA A 462 16.19 -13.43 21.98
CA ALA A 462 16.73 -12.98 20.69
C ALA A 462 17.73 -11.84 20.90
N GLU A 463 18.77 -11.82 20.08
CA GLU A 463 19.74 -10.72 20.03
C GLU A 463 19.20 -9.66 19.07
N VAL A 464 18.54 -8.64 19.62
CA VAL A 464 18.04 -7.48 18.90
C VAL A 464 18.81 -6.26 19.38
N VAL A 465 19.40 -5.51 18.45
CA VAL A 465 20.11 -4.26 18.74
C VAL A 465 19.12 -3.11 18.62
N GLU A 466 18.79 -2.48 19.75
CA GLU A 466 18.00 -1.25 19.80
C GLU A 466 18.93 -0.03 19.88
N GLU A 467 18.67 0.99 19.07
CA GLU A 467 19.47 2.21 19.07
C GLU A 467 19.17 3.06 20.33
N PRO A 468 20.21 3.51 21.08
CA PRO A 468 19.99 4.44 22.19
C PRO A 468 19.61 5.83 21.68
N ILE A 469 18.68 6.51 22.35
CA ILE A 469 18.33 7.91 22.09
C ILE A 469 19.45 8.80 22.59
N VAL A 470 20.22 9.39 21.69
CA VAL A 470 21.27 10.39 22.00
C VAL A 470 20.72 11.78 21.68
N GLN A 471 20.86 12.73 22.61
CA GLN A 471 20.42 14.13 22.41
C GLN A 471 21.41 14.94 21.58
N GLY A 472 20.87 15.86 20.81
CA GLY A 472 21.63 16.78 19.94
C GLY A 472 21.75 16.30 18.50
N ALA A 473 21.81 17.25 17.59
CA ALA A 473 22.08 16.94 16.18
C ALA A 473 23.49 16.30 16.08
N GLU A 474 23.62 15.26 15.30
CA GLU A 474 24.92 14.80 14.82
C GLU A 474 25.59 15.96 14.07
N ASN A 475 26.92 15.94 13.93
CA ASN A 475 27.66 17.00 13.24
C ASN A 475 26.98 17.33 11.91
N GLU A 476 26.58 18.59 11.75
CA GLU A 476 25.97 19.06 10.51
C GLU A 476 26.99 18.93 9.39
N VAL A 477 26.67 18.16 8.41
CA VAL A 477 27.43 18.04 7.18
C VAL A 477 26.83 19.05 6.21
N ASP A 478 27.65 19.91 5.58
CA ASP A 478 27.14 20.81 4.55
C ASP A 478 26.82 20.01 3.27
N PRO A 479 25.55 19.83 2.94
CA PRO A 479 25.15 19.06 1.76
C PRO A 479 25.41 19.85 0.45
N ASN A 480 25.87 21.11 0.52
CA ASN A 480 26.16 21.95 -0.65
C ASN A 480 27.58 21.85 -1.11
N VAL A 481 28.43 21.04 -0.45
CA VAL A 481 29.77 20.76 -0.95
C VAL A 481 29.66 20.06 -2.30
N GLU A 482 30.10 20.74 -3.36
CA GLU A 482 30.12 20.17 -4.71
C GLU A 482 31.30 19.19 -4.84
N ALA A 483 31.05 18.10 -5.59
CA ALA A 483 32.10 17.15 -5.92
C ALA A 483 33.03 17.75 -6.99
N GLU A 484 34.34 17.68 -6.75
CA GLU A 484 35.33 17.93 -7.79
C GLU A 484 35.62 16.62 -8.54
N TYR A 485 35.30 16.57 -9.81
CA TYR A 485 35.52 15.39 -10.68
C TYR A 485 35.66 15.78 -12.13
N GLU A 486 36.38 14.95 -12.89
CA GLU A 486 36.37 15.06 -14.34
C GLU A 486 35.05 14.50 -14.86
N LYS A 487 34.34 15.25 -15.72
CA LYS A 487 33.11 14.81 -16.31
C LYS A 487 33.32 13.54 -17.14
N THR A 488 32.43 12.59 -16.99
CA THR A 488 32.41 11.36 -17.78
C THR A 488 32.20 11.74 -19.27
N PRO A 489 33.05 11.30 -20.20
CA PRO A 489 32.91 11.62 -21.61
C PRO A 489 31.61 11.11 -22.21
N SER A 490 31.03 11.86 -23.14
CA SER A 490 29.87 11.48 -23.95
C SER A 490 30.09 11.86 -25.41
N THR A 491 29.42 11.14 -26.32
CA THR A 491 29.47 11.39 -27.76
C THR A 491 28.64 12.60 -28.20
N PHE A 492 27.84 13.15 -27.30
CA PHE A 492 27.01 14.34 -27.50
C PHE A 492 26.92 15.16 -26.21
N ASP A 493 26.46 16.41 -26.31
CA ASP A 493 26.26 17.26 -25.14
C ASP A 493 25.04 16.81 -24.31
N ARG A 494 25.26 16.09 -23.23
CA ARG A 494 24.22 15.58 -22.34
C ARG A 494 23.65 16.64 -21.41
N SER A 495 24.26 17.80 -21.28
CA SER A 495 23.72 18.92 -20.48
C SER A 495 22.49 19.57 -21.13
N VAL A 496 22.29 19.31 -22.44
CA VAL A 496 21.13 19.80 -23.18
C VAL A 496 19.96 18.84 -22.99
N GLU A 497 19.01 19.27 -22.18
CA GLU A 497 17.77 18.51 -21.94
C GLU A 497 16.99 18.28 -23.26
N PRO A 498 16.55 17.04 -23.58
CA PRO A 498 15.76 16.77 -24.77
C PRO A 498 14.46 17.58 -24.80
N PRO A 499 13.92 17.91 -25.98
CA PRO A 499 12.63 18.60 -26.09
C PRO A 499 11.46 17.71 -25.63
N TYR A 500 10.29 18.30 -25.42
CA TYR A 500 9.05 17.52 -25.31
C TYR A 500 8.63 17.04 -26.70
N GLY A 501 7.95 15.89 -26.72
CA GLY A 501 7.21 15.41 -27.90
C GLY A 501 5.91 16.18 -28.13
N ALA A 502 5.01 15.60 -28.91
CA ALA A 502 3.68 16.15 -29.13
C ALA A 502 2.85 16.13 -27.83
N GLU A 503 2.13 17.22 -27.55
CA GLU A 503 1.32 17.35 -26.31
C GLU A 503 0.31 16.19 -26.15
N PRO A 504 0.25 15.55 -24.97
CA PRO A 504 -0.65 14.43 -24.71
C PRO A 504 -2.11 14.79 -24.92
N GLN A 505 -2.84 13.99 -25.67
CA GLN A 505 -4.28 14.17 -25.87
C GLN A 505 -5.05 13.41 -24.78
N VAL A 506 -5.33 14.09 -23.66
CA VAL A 506 -6.08 13.50 -22.54
C VAL A 506 -7.52 13.20 -22.96
N LYS A 507 -7.87 11.92 -23.06
CA LYS A 507 -9.22 11.45 -23.36
C LYS A 507 -10.01 11.36 -22.04
N ILE A 508 -11.02 12.23 -21.88
CA ILE A 508 -11.93 12.12 -20.75
C ILE A 508 -12.80 10.88 -20.94
N PRO A 509 -12.84 9.94 -19.97
CA PRO A 509 -13.71 8.77 -20.07
C PRO A 509 -15.18 9.13 -20.27
N SER A 510 -15.86 8.35 -21.07
CA SER A 510 -17.31 8.51 -21.28
C SER A 510 -18.04 8.02 -20.03
N VAL A 511 -18.53 8.96 -19.23
CA VAL A 511 -19.33 8.66 -18.03
C VAL A 511 -20.79 8.57 -18.41
N TRP A 512 -21.43 7.46 -18.03
CA TRP A 512 -22.88 7.34 -18.06
C TRP A 512 -23.46 7.44 -16.65
N GLU A 513 -24.68 7.97 -16.55
CA GLU A 513 -25.45 8.06 -15.31
C GLU A 513 -26.83 7.44 -15.49
N GLN A 514 -27.29 6.72 -14.47
CA GLN A 514 -28.63 6.17 -14.39
C GLN A 514 -29.18 6.35 -12.97
N LYS A 515 -30.34 6.97 -12.84
CA LYS A 515 -31.09 6.98 -11.59
C LYS A 515 -32.08 5.82 -11.58
N LEU A 516 -31.98 4.97 -10.57
CA LEU A 516 -32.90 3.85 -10.38
C LEU A 516 -34.23 4.32 -9.76
N ARG A 517 -35.27 3.51 -9.88
CA ARG A 517 -36.61 3.85 -9.31
C ARG A 517 -36.59 3.95 -7.78
N ASN A 518 -35.71 3.19 -7.12
CA ASN A 518 -35.54 3.24 -5.68
C ASN A 518 -34.74 4.46 -5.18
N GLY A 519 -34.28 5.32 -6.10
CA GLY A 519 -33.56 6.56 -5.79
C GLY A 519 -32.06 6.48 -5.86
N MET A 520 -31.44 5.29 -5.91
CA MET A 520 -29.97 5.13 -6.04
C MET A 520 -29.50 5.70 -7.39
N ARG A 521 -28.41 6.45 -7.37
CA ARG A 521 -27.74 6.96 -8.58
C ARG A 521 -26.59 6.03 -8.92
N VAL A 522 -26.47 5.67 -10.19
CA VAL A 522 -25.42 4.77 -10.70
C VAL A 522 -24.62 5.52 -11.74
N PHE A 523 -23.31 5.51 -11.59
CA PHE A 523 -22.36 6.11 -12.52
C PHE A 523 -21.43 5.03 -13.03
N GLY A 524 -21.09 5.04 -14.32
CA GLY A 524 -20.19 4.03 -14.82
C GLY A 524 -19.31 4.50 -15.97
N ILE A 525 -18.18 3.78 -16.10
CA ILE A 525 -17.22 3.90 -17.19
C ILE A 525 -16.89 2.50 -17.69
N ARG A 526 -17.00 2.27 -19.00
CA ARG A 526 -16.51 1.02 -19.60
C ARG A 526 -14.99 1.05 -19.70
N ASN A 527 -14.33 -0.01 -19.18
CA ASN A 527 -12.89 -0.23 -19.28
C ASN A 527 -12.63 -1.71 -19.57
N SER A 528 -12.17 -2.04 -20.79
CA SER A 528 -12.02 -3.43 -21.27
C SER A 528 -10.56 -3.88 -21.42
N GLU A 529 -9.63 -3.20 -20.76
CA GLU A 529 -8.19 -3.53 -20.81
C GLU A 529 -7.88 -4.88 -20.16
N VAL A 530 -8.61 -5.19 -19.09
CA VAL A 530 -8.57 -6.49 -18.41
C VAL A 530 -9.99 -6.98 -18.17
N PRO A 531 -10.23 -8.31 -18.09
CA PRO A 531 -11.57 -8.88 -17.97
C PRO A 531 -12.11 -8.78 -16.52
N LEU A 532 -12.04 -7.59 -15.94
CA LEU A 532 -12.48 -7.29 -14.57
C LEU A 532 -13.63 -6.29 -14.56
N VAL A 533 -14.45 -6.35 -13.51
CA VAL A 533 -15.39 -5.31 -13.12
C VAL A 533 -15.14 -4.94 -11.67
N GLN A 534 -14.90 -3.66 -11.43
CA GLN A 534 -14.74 -3.06 -10.11
C GLN A 534 -15.87 -2.09 -9.86
N TYR A 535 -16.49 -2.16 -8.70
CA TYR A 535 -17.53 -1.20 -8.33
C TYR A 535 -17.61 -0.99 -6.82
N GLU A 536 -18.22 0.12 -6.44
CA GLU A 536 -18.53 0.43 -5.07
C GLU A 536 -19.96 0.97 -4.93
N ILE A 537 -20.61 0.62 -3.83
CA ILE A 537 -21.86 1.23 -3.39
C ILE A 537 -21.53 2.06 -2.16
N VAL A 538 -21.71 3.36 -2.27
CA VAL A 538 -21.43 4.33 -1.21
C VAL A 538 -22.73 4.83 -0.63
N ILE A 539 -22.94 4.64 0.66
CA ILE A 539 -24.14 5.03 1.41
C ILE A 539 -23.73 6.13 2.38
N ASP A 540 -24.22 7.36 2.20
CA ASP A 540 -23.85 8.50 3.03
C ASP A 540 -24.29 8.29 4.49
N GLY A 541 -23.40 8.61 5.44
CA GLY A 541 -23.65 8.51 6.88
C GLY A 541 -22.44 8.09 7.68
N GLY A 542 -22.20 6.78 7.79
CA GLY A 542 -21.07 6.24 8.56
C GLY A 542 -21.06 6.68 10.03
N LEU A 543 -19.87 7.00 10.55
CA LEU A 543 -19.67 7.48 11.92
C LEU A 543 -20.56 8.69 12.28
N LEU A 544 -20.84 9.58 11.32
CA LEU A 544 -21.67 10.77 11.58
C LEU A 544 -23.10 10.45 12.05
N MET A 545 -23.56 9.20 11.84
CA MET A 545 -24.89 8.73 12.24
C MET A 545 -24.89 8.08 13.63
N GLU A 546 -23.73 7.97 14.28
CA GLU A 546 -23.59 7.27 15.56
C GLU A 546 -23.78 8.21 16.77
N ASP A 547 -24.09 7.61 17.92
CA ASP A 547 -24.01 8.26 19.23
C ASP A 547 -22.53 8.30 19.66
N ILE A 548 -22.06 9.45 20.12
CA ILE A 548 -20.67 9.61 20.57
C ILE A 548 -20.27 8.67 21.71
N ASN A 549 -21.24 8.17 22.50
CA ASN A 549 -21.00 7.22 23.58
C ASN A 549 -21.00 5.76 23.10
N LYS A 550 -21.41 5.51 21.86
CA LYS A 550 -21.46 4.17 21.23
C LYS A 550 -20.73 4.14 19.88
N VAL A 551 -19.61 4.83 19.80
CA VAL A 551 -18.80 4.85 18.57
C VAL A 551 -18.29 3.45 18.24
N GLY A 552 -18.43 3.04 16.98
CA GLY A 552 -18.06 1.72 16.48
C GLY A 552 -19.22 0.90 15.96
N VAL A 553 -20.47 1.37 16.14
CA VAL A 553 -21.68 0.64 15.68
C VAL A 553 -21.66 0.43 14.18
N ALA A 554 -21.38 1.47 13.37
CA ALA A 554 -21.31 1.36 11.91
C ALA A 554 -20.20 0.43 11.45
N ASN A 555 -19.04 0.46 12.11
CA ASN A 555 -17.91 -0.42 11.80
C ASN A 555 -18.25 -1.89 12.11
N LEU A 556 -18.77 -2.17 13.33
CA LEU A 556 -19.16 -3.53 13.69
C LEU A 556 -20.27 -4.05 12.79
N MET A 557 -21.25 -3.20 12.44
CA MET A 557 -22.32 -3.54 11.51
C MET A 557 -21.74 -3.90 10.13
N ALA A 558 -20.88 -3.05 9.58
CA ALA A 558 -20.27 -3.29 8.26
C ALA A 558 -19.50 -4.62 8.22
N ARG A 559 -18.70 -4.88 9.25
CA ARG A 559 -17.96 -6.15 9.40
C ARG A 559 -18.89 -7.36 9.55
N LEU A 560 -19.97 -7.22 10.33
CA LEU A 560 -20.90 -8.32 10.57
C LEU A 560 -21.74 -8.64 9.33
N MET A 561 -22.04 -7.66 8.45
CA MET A 561 -22.80 -7.88 7.22
C MET A 561 -22.16 -8.92 6.30
N THR A 562 -20.84 -9.06 6.31
CA THR A 562 -20.10 -10.08 5.54
C THR A 562 -20.00 -11.42 6.26
N GLN A 563 -20.56 -11.55 7.48
CA GLN A 563 -20.54 -12.78 8.26
C GLN A 563 -21.80 -13.61 8.08
N GLY A 564 -22.18 -13.84 6.82
CA GLY A 564 -23.34 -14.63 6.42
C GLY A 564 -24.57 -13.80 6.06
N THR A 565 -25.53 -14.47 5.39
CA THR A 565 -26.80 -13.90 4.99
C THR A 565 -27.93 -14.76 5.54
N ALA A 566 -29.19 -14.36 5.37
CA ALA A 566 -30.32 -15.19 5.74
C ALA A 566 -30.32 -16.57 5.03
N LYS A 567 -29.68 -16.66 3.86
CA LYS A 567 -29.62 -17.86 3.02
C LYS A 567 -28.34 -18.68 3.22
N ARG A 568 -27.26 -18.03 3.72
CA ARG A 568 -25.91 -18.61 3.79
C ARG A 568 -25.33 -18.42 5.18
N THR A 569 -24.72 -19.46 5.70
CA THR A 569 -23.82 -19.34 6.85
C THR A 569 -22.59 -18.49 6.48
N PRO A 570 -21.82 -18.01 7.45
CA PRO A 570 -20.59 -17.25 7.18
C PRO A 570 -19.62 -17.98 6.23
N ALA A 571 -19.43 -19.28 6.47
CA ALA A 571 -18.55 -20.10 5.63
C ALA A 571 -19.09 -20.29 4.20
N GLU A 572 -20.40 -20.52 4.06
CA GLU A 572 -21.02 -20.67 2.73
C GLU A 572 -21.02 -19.37 1.93
N LEU A 573 -21.17 -18.21 2.58
CA LEU A 573 -21.09 -16.91 1.91
C LEU A 573 -19.68 -16.66 1.41
N GLU A 574 -18.70 -16.86 2.27
CA GLU A 574 -17.30 -16.65 1.93
C GLU A 574 -16.86 -17.58 0.78
N GLU A 575 -17.25 -18.86 0.85
CA GLU A 575 -16.99 -19.84 -0.21
C GLU A 575 -17.63 -19.41 -1.54
N ALA A 576 -18.89 -18.96 -1.52
CA ALA A 576 -19.59 -18.50 -2.72
C ALA A 576 -18.88 -17.30 -3.37
N ILE A 577 -18.39 -16.34 -2.57
CA ILE A 577 -17.62 -15.19 -3.05
C ILE A 577 -16.29 -15.65 -3.69
N GLN A 578 -15.57 -16.53 -2.99
CA GLN A 578 -14.27 -16.99 -3.43
C GLN A 578 -14.35 -17.89 -4.67
N GLN A 579 -15.41 -18.71 -4.85
CA GLN A 579 -15.64 -19.51 -6.06
C GLN A 579 -15.78 -18.65 -7.33
N LEU A 580 -16.26 -17.41 -7.17
CA LEU A 580 -16.34 -16.44 -8.28
C LEU A 580 -15.03 -15.71 -8.54
N GLY A 581 -13.97 -16.00 -7.78
CA GLY A 581 -12.74 -15.20 -7.79
C GLY A 581 -13.00 -13.75 -7.41
N ALA A 582 -14.06 -13.49 -6.65
CA ALA A 582 -14.46 -12.15 -6.28
C ALA A 582 -13.93 -11.74 -4.90
N SER A 583 -13.90 -10.44 -4.67
CA SER A 583 -13.79 -9.86 -3.33
C SER A 583 -14.93 -8.90 -3.09
N ILE A 584 -15.57 -9.02 -1.92
CA ILE A 584 -16.63 -8.14 -1.45
C ILE A 584 -16.23 -7.68 -0.06
N ASN A 585 -16.05 -6.38 0.12
CA ASN A 585 -15.71 -5.79 1.42
C ASN A 585 -16.74 -4.75 1.80
N VAL A 586 -17.19 -4.76 3.06
CA VAL A 586 -18.06 -3.73 3.62
C VAL A 586 -17.30 -3.01 4.74
N SER A 587 -17.23 -1.70 4.66
CA SER A 587 -16.52 -0.86 5.61
C SER A 587 -17.35 0.37 5.98
N ALA A 588 -17.08 0.93 7.16
CA ALA A 588 -17.67 2.20 7.57
C ALA A 588 -16.57 3.23 7.82
N GLY A 589 -16.69 4.36 7.14
CA GLY A 589 -15.85 5.55 7.30
C GLY A 589 -16.51 6.59 8.19
N THR A 590 -15.94 7.79 8.19
CA THR A 590 -16.54 8.93 8.91
C THR A 590 -17.85 9.38 8.25
N GLU A 591 -17.91 9.46 6.93
CA GLU A 591 -19.02 10.05 6.17
C GLU A 591 -19.86 9.05 5.39
N ASP A 592 -19.46 7.80 5.31
CA ASP A 592 -20.14 6.78 4.51
C ASP A 592 -19.99 5.35 5.07
N VAL A 593 -20.88 4.47 4.63
CA VAL A 593 -20.71 3.01 4.61
C VAL A 593 -20.48 2.62 3.16
N ARG A 594 -19.44 1.82 2.89
CA ARG A 594 -19.00 1.50 1.54
C ARG A 594 -18.93 -0.01 1.32
N ILE A 595 -19.52 -0.47 0.24
CA ILE A 595 -19.38 -1.85 -0.25
C ILE A 595 -18.47 -1.77 -1.48
N THR A 596 -17.29 -2.37 -1.41
CA THR A 596 -16.34 -2.43 -2.54
C THR A 596 -16.26 -3.84 -3.09
N VAL A 597 -16.27 -3.94 -4.41
CA VAL A 597 -16.31 -5.21 -5.13
C VAL A 597 -15.29 -5.20 -6.26
N ASN A 598 -14.55 -6.31 -6.37
CA ASN A 598 -13.74 -6.63 -7.52
C ASN A 598 -14.07 -8.06 -7.97
N THR A 599 -14.33 -8.26 -9.25
CA THR A 599 -14.74 -9.56 -9.79
C THR A 599 -14.34 -9.71 -11.26
N LEU A 600 -14.22 -10.95 -11.72
CA LEU A 600 -14.11 -11.25 -13.14
C LEU A 600 -15.38 -10.82 -13.87
N ALA A 601 -15.25 -10.20 -15.05
CA ALA A 601 -16.38 -9.67 -15.83
C ALA A 601 -17.45 -10.76 -16.17
N ARG A 602 -16.99 -12.01 -16.36
CA ARG A 602 -17.90 -13.15 -16.58
C ARG A 602 -18.75 -13.52 -15.36
N ASN A 603 -18.30 -13.14 -14.15
CA ASN A 603 -18.94 -13.48 -12.88
C ASN A 603 -19.71 -12.28 -12.26
N HIS A 604 -19.82 -11.16 -12.96
CA HIS A 604 -20.39 -9.91 -12.44
C HIS A 604 -21.80 -10.11 -11.85
N GLU A 605 -22.72 -10.73 -12.58
CA GLU A 605 -24.10 -10.92 -12.13
C GLU A 605 -24.21 -11.84 -10.91
N ALA A 606 -23.44 -12.92 -10.88
CA ALA A 606 -23.41 -13.83 -9.74
C ALA A 606 -22.81 -13.15 -8.50
N THR A 607 -21.76 -12.33 -8.68
CA THR A 607 -21.17 -11.54 -7.59
C THR A 607 -22.13 -10.48 -7.08
N LEU A 608 -22.83 -9.79 -7.95
CA LEU A 608 -23.83 -8.77 -7.58
C LEU A 608 -25.01 -9.40 -6.80
N ALA A 609 -25.42 -10.62 -7.14
CA ALA A 609 -26.44 -11.33 -6.37
C ALA A 609 -26.00 -11.60 -4.91
N LEU A 610 -24.73 -11.89 -4.67
CA LEU A 610 -24.18 -12.01 -3.31
C LEU A 610 -24.14 -10.66 -2.59
N VAL A 611 -23.77 -9.57 -3.30
CA VAL A 611 -23.85 -8.19 -2.74
C VAL A 611 -25.29 -7.85 -2.33
N GLU A 612 -26.27 -8.25 -3.14
CA GLU A 612 -27.70 -8.06 -2.83
C GLU A 612 -28.09 -8.81 -1.55
N GLU A 613 -27.67 -10.08 -1.40
CA GLU A 613 -27.91 -10.84 -0.17
C GLU A 613 -27.25 -10.18 1.05
N ILE A 614 -25.98 -9.76 0.95
CA ILE A 614 -25.23 -9.09 2.03
C ILE A 614 -25.92 -7.79 2.45
N LEU A 615 -26.35 -7.00 1.47
CA LEU A 615 -26.94 -5.69 1.74
C LEU A 615 -28.36 -5.78 2.27
N LEU A 616 -29.16 -6.71 1.78
CA LEU A 616 -30.61 -6.75 2.05
C LEU A 616 -31.01 -7.80 3.09
N GLU A 617 -30.23 -8.86 3.24
CA GLU A 617 -30.57 -10.04 4.06
C GLU A 617 -29.40 -10.44 4.99
N PRO A 618 -28.77 -9.52 5.75
CA PRO A 618 -27.67 -9.89 6.65
C PRO A 618 -28.17 -10.85 7.76
N ARG A 619 -27.32 -11.79 8.14
CA ARG A 619 -27.69 -12.90 9.05
C ARG A 619 -27.83 -12.46 10.52
N TRP A 620 -27.08 -11.47 10.96
CA TRP A 620 -27.05 -11.00 12.37
C TRP A 620 -26.70 -12.13 13.36
N ASP A 621 -25.68 -12.91 13.05
CA ASP A 621 -25.24 -14.03 13.86
C ASP A 621 -24.59 -13.55 15.17
N ALA A 622 -25.08 -14.04 16.31
CA ALA A 622 -24.58 -13.60 17.62
C ALA A 622 -23.17 -14.12 17.93
N LYS A 623 -22.80 -15.33 17.47
CA LYS A 623 -21.45 -15.88 17.64
C LYS A 623 -20.44 -15.03 16.82
N GLU A 624 -20.77 -14.75 15.57
CA GLU A 624 -19.94 -13.92 14.71
C GLU A 624 -19.83 -12.48 15.22
N PHE A 625 -20.90 -11.93 15.79
CA PHE A 625 -20.85 -10.61 16.42
C PHE A 625 -19.79 -10.56 17.53
N GLU A 626 -19.74 -11.55 18.40
CA GLU A 626 -18.73 -11.60 19.48
C GLU A 626 -17.32 -11.76 18.94
N LEU A 627 -17.11 -12.55 17.87
CA LEU A 627 -15.79 -12.67 17.23
C LEU A 627 -15.34 -11.35 16.59
N VAL A 628 -16.23 -10.69 15.85
CA VAL A 628 -15.96 -9.38 15.23
C VAL A 628 -15.65 -8.33 16.30
N LYS A 629 -16.39 -8.34 17.42
CA LYS A 629 -16.18 -7.44 18.57
C LYS A 629 -14.81 -7.64 19.20
N GLN A 630 -14.43 -8.89 19.50
CA GLN A 630 -13.11 -9.24 20.06
C GLN A 630 -11.97 -8.85 19.12
N GLY A 631 -12.10 -9.13 17.82
CA GLY A 631 -11.13 -8.73 16.81
C GLY A 631 -10.99 -7.21 16.69
N THR A 632 -12.10 -6.47 16.81
CA THR A 632 -12.08 -5.00 16.81
C THR A 632 -11.38 -4.44 18.04
N VAL A 633 -11.62 -5.00 19.22
CA VAL A 633 -10.90 -4.62 20.46
C VAL A 633 -9.39 -4.89 20.33
N ALA A 634 -9.00 -6.03 19.78
CA ALA A 634 -7.57 -6.33 19.54
C ALA A 634 -6.95 -5.31 18.57
N GLN A 635 -7.64 -4.96 17.49
CA GLN A 635 -7.19 -3.95 16.53
C GLN A 635 -7.06 -2.56 17.18
N ILE A 636 -8.01 -2.15 18.02
CA ILE A 636 -7.92 -0.87 18.75
C ILE A 636 -6.68 -0.84 19.66
N ARG A 637 -6.40 -1.91 20.39
CA ARG A 637 -5.21 -2.01 21.24
C ARG A 637 -3.91 -1.88 20.45
N GLN A 638 -3.86 -2.50 19.27
CA GLN A 638 -2.71 -2.38 18.37
C GLN A 638 -2.52 -0.95 17.85
N ILE A 639 -3.61 -0.29 17.43
CA ILE A 639 -3.60 1.11 16.98
C ILE A 639 -3.11 2.03 18.10
N GLN A 640 -3.54 1.80 19.33
CA GLN A 640 -3.12 2.57 20.52
C GLN A 640 -1.64 2.42 20.85
N ALA A 641 -0.94 1.46 20.27
CA ALA A 641 0.51 1.29 20.41
C ALA A 641 1.32 2.04 19.35
N ASN A 642 0.71 2.41 18.24
CA ASN A 642 1.42 3.03 17.11
C ASN A 642 1.48 4.56 17.27
N PRO A 643 2.67 5.18 17.35
CA PRO A 643 2.81 6.63 17.52
C PRO A 643 2.13 7.47 16.43
N ASN A 644 2.14 7.00 15.16
CA ASN A 644 1.45 7.68 14.06
C ASN A 644 -0.08 7.67 14.21
N ALA A 645 -0.63 6.55 14.66
CA ALA A 645 -2.07 6.42 14.91
C ALA A 645 -2.51 7.26 16.12
N ILE A 646 -1.69 7.26 17.18
CA ILE A 646 -1.88 8.15 18.36
C ILE A 646 -1.90 9.61 17.91
N ALA A 647 -0.91 10.02 17.11
CA ALA A 647 -0.82 11.39 16.60
C ALA A 647 -2.07 11.78 15.78
N THR A 648 -2.56 10.88 14.94
CA THR A 648 -3.78 11.11 14.14
C THR A 648 -5.00 11.29 15.03
N LEU A 649 -5.20 10.42 16.03
CA LEU A 649 -6.33 10.51 16.96
C LEU A 649 -6.28 11.81 17.77
N ARG A 650 -5.13 12.13 18.38
CA ARG A 650 -4.97 13.32 19.19
C ARG A 650 -5.09 14.61 18.39
N PHE A 651 -4.60 14.59 17.14
CA PHE A 651 -4.77 15.71 16.23
C PHE A 651 -6.24 15.94 15.85
N ASN A 652 -6.99 14.88 15.59
CA ASN A 652 -8.43 14.98 15.35
C ASN A 652 -9.19 15.57 16.56
N GLU A 653 -8.80 15.20 17.78
CA GLU A 653 -9.36 15.79 19.00
C GLU A 653 -9.08 17.30 19.10
N LEU A 654 -7.89 17.75 18.67
CA LEU A 654 -7.55 19.17 18.62
C LEU A 654 -8.31 19.91 17.51
N ILE A 655 -8.44 19.31 16.32
CA ILE A 655 -9.10 19.90 15.15
C ILE A 655 -10.62 20.03 15.35
N TYR A 656 -11.27 18.96 15.82
CA TYR A 656 -12.73 18.87 15.85
C TYR A 656 -13.34 19.06 17.24
N GLY A 657 -12.50 19.09 18.30
CA GLY A 657 -12.93 19.10 19.70
C GLY A 657 -13.27 17.70 20.22
N LYS A 658 -12.91 17.41 21.47
CA LYS A 658 -13.09 16.07 22.08
C LYS A 658 -14.56 15.61 22.11
N GLU A 659 -15.52 16.52 22.16
CA GLU A 659 -16.96 16.23 22.18
C GLU A 659 -17.55 16.07 20.77
N SER A 660 -16.78 16.25 19.72
CA SER A 660 -17.24 16.08 18.35
C SER A 660 -17.13 14.61 17.92
N ILE A 661 -18.17 14.10 17.29
CA ILE A 661 -18.13 12.76 16.66
C ILE A 661 -17.01 12.65 15.62
N ARG A 662 -16.66 13.75 14.92
CA ARG A 662 -15.55 13.79 13.94
C ARG A 662 -14.18 13.61 14.55
N SER A 663 -14.02 13.79 15.86
CA SER A 663 -12.74 13.52 16.54
C SER A 663 -12.48 12.02 16.77
N ARG A 664 -13.49 11.20 16.63
CA ARG A 664 -13.44 9.77 16.92
C ARG A 664 -12.96 8.97 15.71
N LEU A 665 -12.33 7.82 15.97
CA LEU A 665 -12.08 6.82 14.92
C LEU A 665 -13.35 5.99 14.69
N PRO A 666 -13.69 5.61 13.45
CA PRO A 666 -14.83 4.75 13.18
C PRO A 666 -14.80 3.40 13.89
N LEU A 667 -13.61 2.93 14.31
CA LEU A 667 -13.43 1.72 15.11
C LEU A 667 -14.00 1.84 16.53
N GLY A 668 -14.18 3.04 17.05
CA GLY A 668 -14.53 3.29 18.45
C GLY A 668 -13.36 3.18 19.44
N THR A 669 -13.70 2.97 20.69
CA THR A 669 -12.78 2.67 21.79
C THR A 669 -13.07 1.28 22.35
N VAL A 670 -12.17 0.74 23.18
CA VAL A 670 -12.40 -0.55 23.85
C VAL A 670 -13.71 -0.51 24.66
N GLU A 671 -13.96 0.59 25.35
CA GLU A 671 -15.15 0.80 26.22
C GLU A 671 -16.42 0.89 25.36
N SER A 672 -16.43 1.73 24.31
CA SER A 672 -17.61 1.89 23.44
C SER A 672 -17.94 0.58 22.73
N VAL A 673 -16.94 -0.10 22.15
CA VAL A 673 -17.12 -1.38 21.48
C VAL A 673 -17.67 -2.45 22.43
N ASN A 674 -17.17 -2.52 23.67
CA ASN A 674 -17.69 -3.46 24.66
C ASN A 674 -19.15 -3.17 25.06
N ALA A 675 -19.59 -1.93 25.02
CA ALA A 675 -20.96 -1.52 25.34
C ALA A 675 -21.96 -1.73 24.18
N ILE A 676 -21.49 -1.91 22.94
CA ILE A 676 -22.33 -2.11 21.76
C ILE A 676 -22.98 -3.51 21.79
N THR A 677 -24.26 -3.57 21.48
CA THR A 677 -25.06 -4.79 21.36
C THR A 677 -25.42 -5.11 19.91
N LEU A 678 -25.83 -6.34 19.64
CA LEU A 678 -26.30 -6.75 18.32
C LEU A 678 -27.55 -5.95 17.88
N ASP A 679 -28.40 -5.55 18.81
CA ASP A 679 -29.59 -4.75 18.54
C ASP A 679 -29.24 -3.30 18.16
N ASP A 680 -28.14 -2.74 18.67
CA ASP A 680 -27.62 -1.45 18.21
C ASP A 680 -27.25 -1.50 16.73
N LEU A 681 -26.63 -2.59 16.26
CA LEU A 681 -26.27 -2.79 14.86
C LEU A 681 -27.51 -2.89 13.96
N LYS A 682 -28.50 -3.70 14.39
CA LYS A 682 -29.77 -3.83 13.66
C LYS A 682 -30.53 -2.51 13.58
N ALA A 683 -30.56 -1.75 14.67
CA ALA A 683 -31.19 -0.43 14.71
C ALA A 683 -30.48 0.56 13.79
N PHE A 684 -29.14 0.59 13.79
CA PHE A 684 -28.35 1.41 12.88
C PHE A 684 -28.62 1.08 11.42
N TYR A 685 -28.56 -0.22 11.06
CA TYR A 685 -28.86 -0.71 9.72
C TYR A 685 -30.28 -0.31 9.29
N ALA A 686 -31.28 -0.61 10.11
CA ALA A 686 -32.67 -0.33 9.81
C ALA A 686 -32.96 1.16 9.64
N LYS A 687 -32.27 2.03 10.38
CA LYS A 687 -32.44 3.48 10.33
C LYS A 687 -31.71 4.14 9.16
N ASN A 688 -30.48 3.71 8.86
CA ASN A 688 -29.53 4.54 8.09
C ASN A 688 -29.24 4.00 6.68
N LEU A 689 -29.29 2.69 6.40
CA LEU A 689 -29.01 2.17 5.08
C LEU A 689 -30.21 2.31 4.14
N SER A 690 -30.13 3.19 3.16
CA SER A 690 -31.20 3.49 2.21
C SER A 690 -30.66 3.84 0.82
N PRO A 691 -31.30 3.38 -0.27
CA PRO A 691 -30.90 3.78 -1.62
C PRO A 691 -31.12 5.27 -1.89
N SER A 692 -31.93 5.99 -1.07
CA SER A 692 -32.16 7.42 -1.20
C SER A 692 -30.91 8.28 -0.91
N VAL A 693 -29.94 7.73 -0.17
CA VAL A 693 -28.65 8.34 0.18
C VAL A 693 -27.48 7.52 -0.34
N ALA A 694 -27.75 6.63 -1.31
CA ALA A 694 -26.75 5.77 -1.91
C ALA A 694 -26.42 6.15 -3.35
N ARG A 695 -25.19 5.90 -3.73
CA ARG A 695 -24.69 5.99 -5.09
C ARG A 695 -23.78 4.80 -5.39
N MET A 696 -23.73 4.39 -6.65
CA MET A 696 -22.88 3.31 -7.12
C MET A 696 -21.94 3.86 -8.19
N HIS A 697 -20.68 3.46 -8.11
CA HIS A 697 -19.64 3.74 -9.12
C HIS A 697 -19.18 2.41 -9.68
N LEU A 698 -19.12 2.28 -11.01
CA LEU A 698 -18.77 1.04 -11.69
C LEU A 698 -17.79 1.30 -12.82
N VAL A 699 -16.69 0.54 -12.85
CA VAL A 699 -15.66 0.58 -13.89
C VAL A 699 -15.28 -0.85 -14.28
N GLY A 700 -15.25 -1.17 -15.57
CA GLY A 700 -14.79 -2.48 -16.00
C GLY A 700 -15.28 -2.89 -17.39
N ASP A 701 -15.00 -4.15 -17.75
CA ASP A 701 -15.42 -4.73 -19.03
C ASP A 701 -16.90 -5.14 -19.01
N ILE A 702 -17.74 -4.13 -18.95
CA ILE A 702 -19.20 -4.25 -18.96
C ILE A 702 -19.82 -3.01 -19.63
N ASP A 703 -20.79 -3.20 -20.51
CA ASP A 703 -21.55 -2.10 -21.08
C ASP A 703 -22.68 -1.62 -20.15
N GLN A 704 -23.15 -0.38 -20.39
CA GLN A 704 -24.21 0.24 -19.59
C GLN A 704 -25.49 -0.61 -19.53
N GLY A 705 -25.91 -1.20 -20.66
CA GLY A 705 -27.15 -1.97 -20.74
C GLY A 705 -27.10 -3.21 -19.83
N ARG A 706 -26.01 -3.97 -19.87
CA ARG A 706 -25.77 -5.13 -19.02
C ARG A 706 -25.63 -4.71 -17.56
N ALA A 707 -24.90 -3.64 -17.26
CA ALA A 707 -24.72 -3.12 -15.90
C ALA A 707 -26.06 -2.68 -15.28
N VAL A 708 -26.86 -1.88 -15.97
CA VAL A 708 -28.17 -1.44 -15.48
C VAL A 708 -29.17 -2.60 -15.33
N LYS A 709 -29.16 -3.56 -16.27
CA LYS A 709 -30.02 -4.75 -16.21
C LYS A 709 -29.68 -5.62 -15.00
N SER A 710 -28.41 -5.78 -14.66
CA SER A 710 -27.97 -6.58 -13.52
C SER A 710 -28.48 -6.02 -12.18
N LEU A 711 -28.72 -4.69 -12.10
CA LEU A 711 -29.22 -4.01 -10.89
C LEU A 711 -30.74 -4.15 -10.66
N ALA A 712 -31.46 -4.91 -11.48
CA ALA A 712 -32.91 -5.02 -11.37
C ALA A 712 -33.37 -5.50 -9.97
N GLY A 713 -32.65 -6.48 -9.38
CA GLY A 713 -32.94 -6.99 -8.04
C GLY A 713 -32.80 -5.92 -6.96
N LEU A 714 -31.68 -5.20 -6.92
CA LEU A 714 -31.48 -4.09 -5.99
C LEU A 714 -32.51 -2.98 -6.18
N ASN A 715 -32.84 -2.64 -7.41
CA ASN A 715 -33.83 -1.60 -7.73
C ASN A 715 -35.24 -1.97 -7.24
N GLU A 716 -35.61 -3.25 -7.28
CA GLU A 716 -36.92 -3.72 -6.85
C GLU A 716 -36.98 -3.94 -5.33
N LYS A 717 -35.98 -4.58 -4.74
CA LYS A 717 -36.02 -5.08 -3.36
C LYS A 717 -35.55 -4.05 -2.34
N TRP A 718 -34.55 -3.23 -2.67
CA TRP A 718 -34.04 -2.20 -1.74
C TRP A 718 -34.94 -0.97 -1.71
N LYS A 719 -35.84 -0.94 -0.72
CA LYS A 719 -36.85 0.12 -0.61
C LYS A 719 -36.25 1.39 -0.03
N ALA A 720 -36.57 2.52 -0.66
CA ALA A 720 -36.19 3.83 -0.16
C ALA A 720 -36.90 4.20 1.14
N LYS A 721 -36.15 4.81 2.05
CA LYS A 721 -36.64 5.48 3.24
C LYS A 721 -35.94 6.83 3.38
N SER A 722 -36.55 7.77 4.07
CA SER A 722 -35.93 9.07 4.34
C SER A 722 -34.79 8.90 5.34
N VAL A 723 -33.61 9.36 4.98
CA VAL A 723 -32.42 9.41 5.84
C VAL A 723 -31.87 10.82 5.79
N THR A 724 -31.61 11.40 6.96
CA THR A 724 -30.97 12.72 7.09
C THR A 724 -29.57 12.53 7.69
N VAL A 725 -28.55 12.82 6.91
CA VAL A 725 -27.16 12.80 7.37
C VAL A 725 -26.88 14.12 8.08
N PRO A 726 -26.47 14.11 9.36
CA PRO A 726 -26.21 15.35 10.10
C PRO A 726 -24.98 16.07 9.56
N THR A 727 -25.06 17.40 9.54
CA THR A 727 -23.90 18.26 9.26
C THR A 727 -23.25 18.65 10.58
N VAL A 728 -22.06 18.08 10.83
CA VAL A 728 -21.27 18.44 12.02
C VAL A 728 -20.33 19.57 11.65
N LYS A 729 -20.48 20.72 12.31
CA LYS A 729 -19.64 21.89 12.08
C LYS A 729 -18.21 21.65 12.55
N THR A 730 -17.25 22.09 11.76
CA THR A 730 -15.84 22.16 12.17
C THR A 730 -15.62 23.42 13.02
N PRO A 731 -14.92 23.35 14.16
CA PRO A 731 -14.55 24.50 14.97
C PRO A 731 -13.74 25.55 14.19
N ALA A 732 -13.74 26.79 14.66
CA ALA A 732 -12.84 27.82 14.13
C ALA A 732 -11.36 27.43 14.43
N PRO A 733 -10.41 27.90 13.61
CA PRO A 733 -8.99 27.76 13.92
C PRO A 733 -8.62 28.38 15.27
N PRO A 734 -7.56 27.91 15.95
CA PRO A 734 -7.10 28.51 17.19
C PRO A 734 -6.68 29.97 16.96
N THR A 735 -6.81 30.80 17.99
CA THR A 735 -6.40 32.22 17.95
C THR A 735 -4.89 32.40 18.10
N GLU A 736 -4.25 31.46 18.76
CA GLU A 736 -2.79 31.39 19.03
C GLU A 736 -2.28 29.95 18.90
N SER A 737 -1.01 29.79 18.56
CA SER A 737 -0.37 28.48 18.54
C SER A 737 -0.02 28.01 19.94
N LYS A 738 -0.17 26.69 20.14
CA LYS A 738 0.31 25.97 21.34
C LYS A 738 0.95 24.65 20.93
N VAL A 739 1.98 24.25 21.67
CA VAL A 739 2.57 22.92 21.57
C VAL A 739 1.77 21.96 22.43
N TYR A 740 1.36 20.84 21.83
CA TYR A 740 0.73 19.72 22.52
C TYR A 740 1.66 18.53 22.46
N PHE A 741 1.83 17.84 23.56
CA PHE A 741 2.73 16.71 23.65
C PHE A 741 2.02 15.47 24.18
N TYR A 742 2.19 14.35 23.47
CA TYR A 742 1.76 13.03 23.95
C TYR A 742 2.98 12.14 24.17
N ASP A 743 3.10 11.58 25.38
CA ASP A 743 4.25 10.79 25.80
C ASP A 743 4.15 9.34 25.31
N VAL A 744 5.16 8.92 24.57
CA VAL A 744 5.42 7.51 24.20
C VAL A 744 6.83 7.18 24.67
N PRO A 745 6.99 6.61 25.89
CA PRO A 745 8.29 6.36 26.47
C PRO A 745 9.17 5.45 25.60
N GLY A 746 10.41 5.89 25.38
CA GLY A 746 11.39 5.13 24.59
C GLY A 746 11.23 5.25 23.07
N ALA A 747 10.34 6.11 22.57
CA ALA A 747 10.21 6.34 21.14
C ALA A 747 11.48 6.97 20.55
N VAL A 748 12.09 6.32 19.58
CA VAL A 748 13.31 6.79 18.90
C VAL A 748 13.03 7.83 17.82
N GLN A 749 11.74 8.07 17.54
CA GLN A 749 11.26 9.16 16.67
C GLN A 749 10.19 9.97 17.37
N SER A 750 10.08 11.25 16.96
CA SER A 750 8.91 12.09 17.26
C SER A 750 8.00 12.21 16.06
N VAL A 751 6.70 12.00 16.25
CA VAL A 751 5.70 12.16 15.18
C VAL A 751 5.06 13.53 15.28
N PHE A 752 5.08 14.28 14.17
CA PHE A 752 4.50 15.61 14.02
C PHE A 752 3.13 15.55 13.36
N ARG A 753 2.19 16.32 13.91
CA ARG A 753 0.96 16.76 13.25
C ARG A 753 0.74 18.23 13.59
N PHE A 754 1.07 19.11 12.62
CA PHE A 754 0.90 20.57 12.77
C PHE A 754 -0.18 21.06 11.84
N GLY A 755 -1.06 21.92 12.32
CA GLY A 755 -2.11 22.44 11.47
C GLY A 755 -3.34 22.93 12.21
N TYR A 756 -4.42 23.14 11.47
CA TYR A 756 -5.67 23.70 11.99
C TYR A 756 -6.84 23.46 11.02
N PRO A 757 -8.11 23.65 11.45
CA PRO A 757 -9.28 23.63 10.56
C PRO A 757 -9.17 24.68 9.46
N ALA A 758 -9.30 24.30 8.17
CA ALA A 758 -9.07 25.18 7.02
C ALA A 758 -10.28 25.28 6.08
N LEU A 759 -10.34 24.49 5.03
CA LEU A 759 -11.26 24.66 3.90
C LEU A 759 -12.19 23.44 3.72
N ALA A 760 -13.41 23.69 3.22
CA ALA A 760 -14.24 22.63 2.65
C ALA A 760 -13.83 22.36 1.19
N ALA A 761 -14.01 21.12 0.71
CA ALA A 761 -13.73 20.76 -0.69
C ALA A 761 -14.61 21.51 -1.70
N THR A 762 -15.72 22.07 -1.24
CA THR A 762 -16.65 22.89 -2.03
C THR A 762 -16.34 24.40 -2.02
N ASP A 763 -15.32 24.82 -1.25
CA ASP A 763 -14.88 26.21 -1.22
C ASP A 763 -14.18 26.57 -2.53
N GLN A 764 -14.43 27.78 -3.04
CA GLN A 764 -13.82 28.26 -4.27
C GLN A 764 -12.29 28.38 -4.21
N ASP A 765 -11.72 28.58 -3.01
CA ASP A 765 -10.27 28.63 -2.78
C ASP A 765 -9.68 27.23 -2.53
N TYR A 766 -10.47 26.16 -2.44
CA TYR A 766 -9.96 24.82 -2.09
C TYR A 766 -8.93 24.29 -3.10
N TYR A 767 -9.28 24.28 -4.39
CA TYR A 767 -8.34 23.84 -5.41
C TYR A 767 -7.18 24.82 -5.62
N PRO A 768 -7.38 26.14 -5.65
CA PRO A 768 -6.30 27.12 -5.58
C PRO A 768 -5.34 26.93 -4.39
N ALA A 769 -5.84 26.56 -3.20
CA ALA A 769 -5.01 26.25 -2.04
C ALA A 769 -4.20 24.97 -2.22
N ILE A 770 -4.73 23.95 -2.90
CA ILE A 770 -3.97 22.74 -3.29
C ILE A 770 -2.82 23.13 -4.25
N VAL A 771 -3.09 24.01 -5.22
CA VAL A 771 -2.05 24.51 -6.14
C VAL A 771 -0.97 25.27 -5.36
N MET A 772 -1.33 26.15 -4.45
CA MET A 772 -0.42 26.87 -3.55
C MET A 772 0.42 25.92 -2.71
N ASN A 773 -0.18 24.86 -2.15
CA ASN A 773 0.48 23.90 -1.28
C ASN A 773 1.48 22.99 -2.01
N TYR A 774 1.47 22.94 -3.33
CA TYR A 774 2.34 22.02 -4.09
C TYR A 774 3.82 22.20 -3.75
N ILE A 775 4.33 23.42 -3.79
CA ILE A 775 5.72 23.72 -3.45
C ILE A 775 5.98 23.75 -1.92
N LEU A 776 4.97 23.98 -1.10
CA LEU A 776 5.15 23.94 0.35
C LEU A 776 5.47 22.49 0.83
N GLY A 777 4.57 21.56 0.56
CA GLY A 777 4.69 20.18 1.04
C GLY A 777 3.84 19.16 0.26
N GLY A 778 3.07 19.60 -0.75
CA GLY A 778 2.20 18.72 -1.54
C GLY A 778 2.89 18.05 -2.72
N GLY A 779 4.03 18.57 -3.17
CA GLY A 779 4.74 18.15 -4.37
C GLY A 779 5.87 17.13 -4.13
N GLY A 780 5.85 16.42 -2.98
CA GLY A 780 6.89 15.44 -2.66
C GLY A 780 8.29 16.07 -2.69
N PHE A 781 9.20 15.48 -3.42
CA PHE A 781 10.57 15.98 -3.56
C PHE A 781 10.70 17.40 -4.15
N ALA A 782 9.69 17.89 -4.87
CA ALA A 782 9.69 19.27 -5.35
C ALA A 782 9.32 20.28 -4.25
N SER A 783 8.86 19.83 -3.08
CA SER A 783 8.40 20.71 -2.02
C SER A 783 9.53 21.22 -1.12
N GLN A 784 9.38 22.44 -0.61
CA GLN A 784 10.36 23.07 0.30
C GLN A 784 10.51 22.27 1.60
N LEU A 785 9.42 21.75 2.17
CA LEU A 785 9.50 20.93 3.38
C LEU A 785 10.38 19.70 3.17
N THR A 786 10.23 18.97 2.07
CA THR A 786 11.05 17.79 1.77
C THR A 786 12.50 18.19 1.46
N GLN A 787 12.70 19.24 0.65
CA GLN A 787 14.03 19.71 0.28
C GLN A 787 14.84 20.16 1.50
N GLU A 788 14.24 20.83 2.47
CA GLU A 788 14.95 21.31 3.66
C GLU A 788 15.14 20.23 4.74
N LEU A 789 14.06 19.49 5.10
CA LEU A 789 14.13 18.55 6.23
C LEU A 789 14.72 17.19 5.84
N ARG A 790 14.41 16.66 4.66
CA ARG A 790 14.94 15.39 4.18
C ARG A 790 16.27 15.60 3.44
N GLU A 791 16.21 16.33 2.33
CA GLU A 791 17.35 16.47 1.42
C GLU A 791 18.45 17.39 1.98
N GLY A 792 18.09 18.45 2.71
CA GLY A 792 19.02 19.37 3.34
C GLY A 792 19.63 18.86 4.64
N LYS A 793 18.79 18.36 5.56
CA LYS A 793 19.19 18.05 6.94
C LYS A 793 19.19 16.56 7.30
N GLY A 794 18.53 15.69 6.52
CA GLY A 794 18.36 14.28 6.88
C GLY A 794 17.61 14.06 8.20
N TYR A 795 16.73 14.98 8.60
CA TYR A 795 15.97 14.89 9.86
C TYR A 795 14.83 13.91 9.81
N THR A 796 14.32 13.61 8.63
CA THR A 796 13.19 12.73 8.36
C THR A 796 13.38 11.90 7.11
N TYR A 797 12.69 10.78 7.02
CA TYR A 797 12.49 10.04 5.76
C TYR A 797 11.49 10.76 4.85
N GLY A 798 10.48 11.45 5.40
CA GLY A 798 9.49 12.17 4.62
C GLY A 798 8.65 13.14 5.44
N ILE A 799 8.29 14.25 4.79
CA ILE A 799 7.39 15.26 5.32
C ILE A 799 6.46 15.75 4.22
N ASN A 800 5.21 15.97 4.54
CA ASN A 800 4.22 16.46 3.59
C ASN A 800 3.26 17.47 4.23
N SER A 801 2.58 18.23 3.38
CA SER A 801 1.44 19.06 3.80
C SER A 801 0.27 18.88 2.85
N ASN A 802 -0.96 18.97 3.38
CA ASN A 802 -2.18 18.80 2.60
C ASN A 802 -3.38 19.54 3.20
N PHE A 803 -4.38 19.83 2.35
CA PHE A 803 -5.72 20.25 2.73
C PHE A 803 -6.69 19.08 2.57
N SER A 804 -7.45 18.73 3.61
CA SER A 804 -8.30 17.54 3.67
C SER A 804 -9.76 17.89 3.94
N GLY A 805 -10.32 18.84 3.18
CA GLY A 805 -11.74 19.20 3.28
C GLY A 805 -12.67 18.17 2.66
N THR A 806 -13.88 18.06 3.21
CA THR A 806 -15.00 17.34 2.62
C THR A 806 -16.10 18.34 2.24
N LYS A 807 -17.38 17.99 2.38
CA LYS A 807 -18.48 18.98 2.30
C LYS A 807 -18.44 20.03 3.42
N VAL A 808 -17.64 19.77 4.45
CA VAL A 808 -17.35 20.71 5.55
C VAL A 808 -15.85 20.99 5.60
N PRO A 809 -15.43 22.11 6.26
CA PRO A 809 -14.02 22.42 6.44
C PRO A 809 -13.28 21.26 7.11
N GLY A 810 -12.18 20.86 6.53
CA GLY A 810 -11.23 19.91 7.09
C GLY A 810 -9.88 20.57 7.38
N PRO A 811 -8.90 19.83 7.93
CA PRO A 811 -7.65 20.43 8.33
C PRO A 811 -6.73 20.76 7.15
N PHE A 812 -5.93 21.81 7.32
CA PHE A 812 -4.59 21.86 6.79
C PHE A 812 -3.67 21.11 7.76
N THR A 813 -2.82 20.24 7.25
CA THR A 813 -1.95 19.39 8.07
C THR A 813 -0.55 19.33 7.48
N ILE A 814 0.47 19.51 8.33
CA ILE A 814 1.86 19.11 8.07
C ILE A 814 2.14 17.87 8.90
N ALA A 815 2.69 16.82 8.27
CA ALA A 815 2.90 15.52 8.89
C ALA A 815 4.29 14.97 8.60
N SER A 816 4.97 14.48 9.66
CA SER A 816 6.30 13.86 9.56
C SER A 816 6.58 12.95 10.75
N GLY A 817 7.51 11.97 10.55
CA GLY A 817 8.24 11.33 11.62
C GLY A 817 9.69 11.83 11.56
N VAL A 818 10.21 12.39 12.64
CA VAL A 818 11.58 12.92 12.72
C VAL A 818 12.39 12.18 13.78
N ARG A 819 13.71 12.15 13.65
CA ARG A 819 14.57 11.60 14.70
C ARG A 819 14.29 12.30 16.05
N ALA A 820 14.23 11.52 17.14
CA ALA A 820 13.94 12.10 18.45
C ALA A 820 14.96 13.19 18.85
N ASN A 821 16.24 13.01 18.52
CA ASN A 821 17.31 13.95 18.88
C ASN A 821 17.25 15.31 18.19
N VAL A 822 16.50 15.45 17.10
CA VAL A 822 16.33 16.71 16.33
C VAL A 822 14.89 17.20 16.32
N THR A 823 14.06 16.78 17.28
CA THR A 823 12.65 17.13 17.35
C THR A 823 12.42 18.64 17.36
N LEU A 824 13.17 19.39 18.19
CA LEU A 824 13.04 20.84 18.28
C LEU A 824 13.51 21.52 16.99
N GLU A 825 14.68 21.15 16.51
CA GLU A 825 15.31 21.73 15.31
C GLU A 825 14.42 21.53 14.08
N ALA A 826 13.86 20.34 13.92
CA ALA A 826 12.93 20.05 12.82
C ALA A 826 11.64 20.89 12.94
N ALA A 827 11.07 21.02 14.13
CA ALA A 827 9.89 21.85 14.34
C ALA A 827 10.14 23.35 14.11
N GLN A 828 11.32 23.87 14.53
CA GLN A 828 11.76 25.25 14.26
C GLN A 828 11.92 25.48 12.75
N LEU A 829 12.49 24.53 12.04
CA LEU A 829 12.65 24.60 10.58
C LEU A 829 11.32 24.61 9.87
N VAL A 830 10.37 23.74 10.24
CA VAL A 830 9.00 23.76 9.71
C VAL A 830 8.34 25.13 9.96
N LYS A 831 8.46 25.68 11.17
CA LYS A 831 7.93 27.00 11.51
C LYS A 831 8.49 28.07 10.60
N SER A 832 9.81 28.11 10.44
CA SER A 832 10.51 29.07 9.58
C SER A 832 10.07 28.96 8.11
N ILE A 833 9.93 27.75 7.58
CA ILE A 833 9.48 27.53 6.20
C ILE A 833 8.06 28.08 6.02
N VAL A 834 7.12 27.74 6.90
CA VAL A 834 5.73 28.20 6.82
C VAL A 834 5.64 29.73 6.90
N GLU A 835 6.38 30.36 7.82
CA GLU A 835 6.37 31.83 8.01
C GLU A 835 6.96 32.59 6.80
N ASN A 836 7.98 32.03 6.17
CA ASN A 836 8.66 32.66 5.04
C ASN A 836 8.13 32.25 3.67
N TYR A 837 7.27 31.25 3.58
CA TYR A 837 6.75 30.71 2.32
C TYR A 837 6.17 31.80 1.39
N PRO A 838 5.32 32.76 1.86
CA PRO A 838 4.78 33.81 0.99
C PRO A 838 5.84 34.69 0.35
N LYS A 839 6.97 34.92 1.04
CA LYS A 839 8.09 35.74 0.55
C LYS A 839 8.98 34.96 -0.41
N ASN A 840 9.21 33.69 -0.11
CA ASN A 840 10.16 32.85 -0.82
C ASN A 840 9.60 32.23 -2.10
N PHE A 841 8.27 32.16 -2.25
CA PHE A 841 7.67 31.59 -3.46
C PHE A 841 8.00 32.41 -4.71
N SER A 842 8.63 31.76 -5.70
CA SER A 842 9.22 32.36 -6.90
C SER A 842 8.40 32.11 -8.17
N ALA A 843 8.76 32.81 -9.26
CA ALA A 843 8.22 32.53 -10.59
C ALA A 843 8.61 31.12 -11.10
N ASN A 844 9.81 30.63 -10.71
CA ASN A 844 10.23 29.27 -11.06
C ASN A 844 9.40 28.20 -10.33
N ASP A 845 9.06 28.44 -9.05
CA ASP A 845 8.15 27.55 -8.29
C ASP A 845 6.77 27.48 -8.95
N LEU A 846 6.26 28.63 -9.41
CA LEU A 846 5.00 28.68 -10.14
C LEU A 846 5.08 27.91 -11.48
N ALA A 847 6.17 28.05 -12.22
CA ALA A 847 6.38 27.35 -13.47
C ALA A 847 6.42 25.82 -13.25
N THR A 848 7.15 25.37 -12.22
CA THR A 848 7.19 23.95 -11.82
C THR A 848 5.81 23.43 -11.42
N THR A 849 5.09 24.17 -10.58
CA THR A 849 3.71 23.84 -10.15
C THR A 849 2.76 23.70 -11.34
N LYS A 850 2.76 24.68 -12.25
CA LYS A 850 1.91 24.65 -13.45
C LYS A 850 2.26 23.48 -14.35
N SER A 851 3.54 23.28 -14.61
CA SER A 851 3.99 22.19 -15.46
C SER A 851 3.54 20.83 -14.94
N PHE A 852 3.77 20.55 -13.66
CA PHE A 852 3.34 19.31 -13.05
C PHE A 852 1.83 19.11 -13.09
N LEU A 853 1.05 20.06 -12.56
CA LEU A 853 -0.40 19.89 -12.41
C LEU A 853 -1.14 19.83 -13.74
N ILE A 854 -0.60 20.42 -14.81
CA ILE A 854 -1.16 20.32 -16.16
C ILE A 854 -0.77 19.00 -16.82
N LYS A 855 0.54 18.67 -16.82
CA LYS A 855 1.04 17.47 -17.48
C LYS A 855 0.59 16.17 -16.81
N SER A 856 0.49 16.15 -15.48
CA SER A 856 0.00 14.99 -14.73
C SER A 856 -1.44 14.59 -15.07
N ASN A 857 -2.21 15.45 -15.74
CA ASN A 857 -3.54 15.12 -16.25
C ASN A 857 -3.52 13.95 -17.26
N ALA A 858 -2.39 13.70 -17.94
CA ALA A 858 -2.24 12.53 -18.80
C ALA A 858 -2.48 11.21 -18.07
N ARG A 859 -2.18 11.13 -16.76
CA ARG A 859 -2.37 9.96 -15.91
C ARG A 859 -3.72 9.93 -15.17
N ALA A 860 -4.54 10.96 -15.32
CA ALA A 860 -5.73 11.17 -14.48
C ALA A 860 -6.77 10.04 -14.56
N PHE A 861 -6.73 9.24 -15.62
CA PHE A 861 -7.73 8.21 -15.90
C PHE A 861 -7.13 6.84 -16.28
N GLU A 862 -5.85 6.62 -16.09
CA GLU A 862 -5.19 5.37 -16.47
C GLU A 862 -5.79 4.15 -15.77
N THR A 863 -5.85 4.16 -14.45
CA THR A 863 -6.27 2.98 -13.67
C THR A 863 -7.78 2.95 -13.40
N SER A 864 -8.32 1.75 -13.15
CA SER A 864 -9.72 1.60 -12.71
C SER A 864 -9.99 2.37 -11.42
N GLY A 865 -9.03 2.41 -10.48
CA GLY A 865 -9.14 3.19 -9.25
C GLY A 865 -9.24 4.70 -9.51
N ALA A 866 -8.45 5.24 -10.46
CA ALA A 866 -8.53 6.64 -10.88
C ALA A 866 -9.89 6.96 -11.53
N LYS A 867 -10.43 6.05 -12.35
CA LYS A 867 -11.75 6.16 -12.94
C LYS A 867 -12.88 6.12 -11.88
N LEU A 868 -12.79 5.22 -10.87
CA LEU A 868 -13.73 5.21 -9.73
C LEU A 868 -13.67 6.51 -8.93
N ASN A 869 -12.48 7.03 -8.66
CA ASN A 869 -12.28 8.31 -7.97
C ASN A 869 -12.88 9.49 -8.74
N MET A 870 -12.79 9.47 -10.08
CA MET A 870 -13.49 10.42 -10.94
C MET A 870 -15.00 10.37 -10.73
N LEU A 871 -15.59 9.17 -10.71
CA LEU A 871 -17.03 8.98 -10.48
C LEU A 871 -17.45 9.44 -9.09
N GLU A 872 -16.63 9.20 -8.06
CA GLU A 872 -16.90 9.71 -6.72
C GLU A 872 -16.87 11.24 -6.68
N ASN A 873 -15.87 11.88 -7.28
CA ASN A 873 -15.78 13.35 -7.36
C ASN A 873 -17.01 13.95 -8.04
N ILE A 874 -17.49 13.36 -9.14
CA ILE A 874 -18.69 13.79 -9.85
C ILE A 874 -19.93 13.64 -8.94
N SER A 875 -20.11 12.47 -8.35
CA SER A 875 -21.32 12.12 -7.61
C SER A 875 -21.41 12.81 -6.23
N LYS A 876 -20.28 12.96 -5.53
CA LYS A 876 -20.22 13.51 -4.15
C LYS A 876 -20.21 15.03 -4.14
N TYR A 877 -19.46 15.66 -5.06
CA TYR A 877 -19.27 17.11 -5.08
C TYR A 877 -20.02 17.81 -6.22
N GLY A 878 -20.73 17.07 -7.07
CA GLY A 878 -21.46 17.63 -8.22
C GLY A 878 -20.53 18.19 -9.30
N LEU A 879 -19.30 17.69 -9.39
CA LEU A 879 -18.36 18.12 -10.42
C LEU A 879 -18.82 17.63 -11.81
N ARG A 880 -18.49 18.40 -12.84
CA ARG A 880 -18.72 17.97 -14.23
C ARG A 880 -17.70 16.90 -14.63
N ALA A 881 -18.03 16.06 -15.59
CA ALA A 881 -17.12 15.05 -16.12
C ALA A 881 -15.79 15.63 -16.66
N ASP A 882 -15.81 16.91 -17.09
CA ASP A 882 -14.64 17.63 -17.57
C ASP A 882 -13.92 18.46 -16.49
N TYR A 883 -14.17 18.18 -15.20
CA TYR A 883 -13.60 18.95 -14.08
C TYR A 883 -12.07 19.05 -14.12
N VAL A 884 -11.39 18.06 -14.68
CA VAL A 884 -9.93 18.08 -14.86
C VAL A 884 -9.51 19.23 -15.77
N LYS A 885 -10.24 19.50 -16.85
CA LYS A 885 -10.01 20.67 -17.72
C LYS A 885 -10.30 22.00 -17.02
N GLN A 886 -11.33 22.03 -16.18
CA GLN A 886 -11.64 23.23 -15.39
C GLN A 886 -10.52 23.53 -14.37
N ARG A 887 -10.02 22.48 -13.70
CA ARG A 887 -8.86 22.59 -12.79
C ARG A 887 -7.62 23.06 -13.53
N GLU A 888 -7.38 22.56 -14.73
CA GLU A 888 -6.28 23.01 -15.58
C GLU A 888 -6.39 24.52 -15.89
N GLN A 889 -7.58 25.01 -16.19
CA GLN A 889 -7.78 26.44 -16.42
C GLN A 889 -7.46 27.28 -15.17
N ILE A 890 -7.84 26.80 -13.97
CA ILE A 890 -7.46 27.43 -12.71
C ILE A 890 -5.93 27.47 -12.59
N VAL A 891 -5.25 26.34 -12.81
CA VAL A 891 -3.78 26.28 -12.73
C VAL A 891 -3.12 27.24 -13.72
N ARG A 892 -3.59 27.31 -14.97
CA ARG A 892 -3.06 28.23 -15.99
C ARG A 892 -3.22 29.70 -15.55
N GLY A 893 -4.33 30.03 -14.89
CA GLY A 893 -4.65 31.37 -14.38
C GLY A 893 -3.92 31.78 -13.12
N MET A 894 -3.24 30.87 -12.40
CA MET A 894 -2.51 31.20 -11.16
C MET A 894 -1.34 32.14 -11.43
N THR A 895 -1.11 33.09 -10.52
CA THR A 895 0.05 34.00 -10.53
C THR A 895 0.80 33.91 -9.20
N VAL A 896 2.03 34.42 -9.16
CA VAL A 896 2.84 34.49 -7.92
C VAL A 896 2.10 35.28 -6.85
N GLU A 897 1.46 36.39 -7.24
CA GLU A 897 0.68 37.26 -6.35
C GLU A 897 -0.52 36.52 -5.74
N ARG A 898 -1.23 35.71 -6.56
CA ARG A 898 -2.35 34.89 -6.09
C ARG A 898 -1.87 33.79 -5.13
N ILE A 899 -0.73 33.16 -5.38
CA ILE A 899 -0.13 32.18 -4.45
C ILE A 899 0.23 32.87 -3.12
N ARG A 900 0.84 34.06 -3.17
CA ARG A 900 1.18 34.83 -1.97
C ARG A 900 -0.03 35.26 -1.18
N GLU A 901 -1.10 35.71 -1.85
CA GLU A 901 -2.39 36.02 -1.23
C GLU A 901 -2.98 34.80 -0.49
N LEU A 902 -3.07 33.65 -1.17
CA LEU A 902 -3.56 32.40 -0.59
C LEU A 902 -2.68 31.96 0.59
N SER A 903 -1.36 32.07 0.45
CA SER A 903 -0.42 31.74 1.52
C SER A 903 -0.64 32.64 2.75
N GLY A 904 -0.80 33.93 2.57
CA GLY A 904 -1.10 34.89 3.66
C GLY A 904 -2.46 34.60 4.34
N LYS A 905 -3.42 34.06 3.58
CA LYS A 905 -4.76 33.72 4.09
C LYS A 905 -4.77 32.36 4.81
N TYR A 906 -4.05 31.35 4.28
CA TYR A 906 -4.16 29.95 4.68
C TYR A 906 -2.89 29.33 5.26
N LEU A 907 -1.81 30.08 5.49
CA LEU A 907 -0.60 29.59 6.15
C LEU A 907 -0.21 30.53 7.28
N ASN A 908 -0.46 30.14 8.53
CA ASN A 908 -0.15 30.95 9.69
C ASN A 908 0.39 30.09 10.83
N ALA A 909 1.73 30.03 10.95
CA ALA A 909 2.41 29.27 12.00
C ALA A 909 2.02 29.70 13.43
N GLY A 910 1.57 30.95 13.62
CA GLY A 910 1.11 31.50 14.91
C GLY A 910 -0.32 31.11 15.29
N ARG A 911 -1.03 30.33 14.46
CA ARG A 911 -2.41 29.89 14.68
C ARG A 911 -2.61 28.41 14.37
N MET A 912 -1.65 27.55 14.76
CA MET A 912 -1.68 26.11 14.55
C MET A 912 -1.66 25.35 15.86
N TYR A 913 -2.24 24.15 15.87
CA TYR A 913 -1.95 23.11 16.84
C TYR A 913 -0.62 22.46 16.46
N TRP A 914 0.36 22.48 17.36
CA TRP A 914 1.67 21.86 17.17
C TRP A 914 1.73 20.59 17.99
N LEU A 915 1.21 19.48 17.45
CA LEU A 915 1.19 18.19 18.15
C LEU A 915 2.48 17.42 17.89
N VAL A 916 3.15 17.04 18.97
CA VAL A 916 4.31 16.14 18.98
C VAL A 916 3.98 14.90 19.80
N VAL A 917 4.23 13.72 19.22
CA VAL A 917 4.12 12.43 19.91
C VAL A 917 5.51 11.81 19.97
N GLY A 918 6.05 11.56 21.18
CA GLY A 918 7.43 11.09 21.33
C GLY A 918 7.79 10.85 22.80
N ASP A 919 9.06 10.66 23.09
CA ASP A 919 9.55 10.43 24.45
C ASP A 919 9.62 11.74 25.25
N ALA A 920 8.73 11.90 26.23
CA ALA A 920 8.64 13.13 27.04
C ALA A 920 9.91 13.42 27.83
N LYS A 921 10.59 12.38 28.30
CA LYS A 921 11.81 12.52 29.12
C LYS A 921 12.88 13.30 28.36
N THR A 922 12.99 13.05 27.07
CA THR A 922 14.06 13.60 26.24
C THR A 922 13.61 14.83 25.43
N GLN A 923 12.32 14.95 25.05
CA GLN A 923 11.88 15.99 24.10
C GLN A 923 11.08 17.13 24.73
N LEU A 924 10.19 16.82 25.69
CA LEU A 924 9.26 17.81 26.23
C LEU A 924 9.92 19.08 26.80
N PRO A 925 11.05 19.03 27.54
CA PRO A 925 11.66 20.22 28.13
C PRO A 925 12.15 21.27 27.13
N ARG A 926 12.55 20.82 25.93
CA ARG A 926 13.12 21.69 24.87
C ARG A 926 12.04 22.39 24.04
N LEU A 927 10.84 21.82 23.94
CA LEU A 927 9.80 22.31 23.01
C LEU A 927 9.25 23.70 23.34
N LYS A 928 9.47 24.22 24.58
CA LYS A 928 9.15 25.62 24.88
C LYS A 928 9.97 26.64 24.07
N GLU A 929 11.14 26.22 23.56
CA GLU A 929 12.01 27.06 22.70
C GLU A 929 11.39 27.34 21.31
N LEU A 930 10.28 26.67 20.96
CA LEU A 930 9.47 27.03 19.77
C LEU A 930 8.80 28.40 19.89
N GLY A 931 8.72 28.95 21.11
CA GLY A 931 8.18 30.27 21.37
C GLY A 931 6.66 30.35 21.46
N PHE A 932 5.96 29.21 21.68
CA PHE A 932 4.52 29.12 21.85
C PHE A 932 4.09 28.85 23.32
N GLY A 933 4.96 29.22 24.29
CA GLY A 933 4.76 28.96 25.70
C GLY A 933 5.11 27.54 26.12
N ASP A 934 4.74 27.16 27.35
CA ASP A 934 4.99 25.82 27.88
C ASP A 934 4.12 24.78 27.16
N PRO A 935 4.70 23.64 26.76
CA PRO A 935 3.95 22.57 26.10
C PRO A 935 2.85 21.98 26.99
N VAL A 936 1.69 21.73 26.39
CA VAL A 936 0.54 21.08 27.05
C VAL A 936 0.69 19.56 26.92
N ARG A 937 0.93 18.88 28.03
CA ARG A 937 0.98 17.40 28.05
C ARG A 937 -0.45 16.84 27.98
N LEU A 938 -0.67 15.83 27.11
CA LEU A 938 -1.98 15.24 26.85
C LEU A 938 -2.24 13.95 27.64
N ASN A 939 -1.17 13.29 28.17
CA ASN A 939 -1.23 12.07 28.97
C ASN A 939 -0.21 12.05 30.10
#